data_8fc21e413e732cc1ec178ca51f792824
#
_entry.id   8fc21e413e732cc1ec178ca51f792824
#
_cell.length_a   1.000
_cell.length_b   1.000
_cell.length_c   1.000
_cell.angle_alpha   90.00
_cell.angle_beta   90.00
_cell.angle_gamma   90.00
#
_symmetry.space_group_name_H-M   'P 1'
#
loop_
_entity.id
_entity.type
_entity.pdbx_description
1 polymer ?
#
loop_
_entity_poly.entity_id
_entity_poly.type
_entity_poly.pdbx_seq_one_letter_code
_entity_poly.pdbx_strand_id
1 'polypeptide(L)'
;MTLAKAVSMKYNKTIEKCSNEEIYFALLDMTKQMAEDKVSNEGKKKLYYISAEFLIGKLLSNNLINLGIYDDVKSELEASGKNIGEIEEIELEPSLGNGGLGRLAACFVDSIATLGLNGDGVGLNYHYGLFKQVFDHNLQKETPNPWITEDGWLTKTDITYPVQFGGFTVQSRLYDIDVVGYNNRTTKLRLFDIETVDESIVGDTIDFNKEDIQKNLTLFLYPDDSDEKGRLLRVYQQYFMVSNAARLILDEAVAKGSNLHDLADYATVQINDTHPSMVIPELVRLLQERGILMDEAIDIVAKVCAYTNHTILAEALEKWPIYFLEKAVPQLMPIIRELDNRVRAKVSDESTYIIKDGLVHMAHMDIHYGYSVNGVAYLHTEILKNSELNNFYKLYPEKFNNKTNGITFRRWLMSCNPELSAMITDLIGDGWKKDANELEKLGNYVNDDAVLDRLLAVKAGKKADLKNYLNMKQGFDIDENSIYDIQVKRLHEYKRQQMNALYVIHKYFEIKEGKKPATPITVFFGAKAAPAYIIAKDIIHLILCLQQIINNDPEVSPYLKVFMVENYNVTMAEKMIPACDISEQISLASKEASGTGNMKFMLNGALTLGTMDGANVEIAELVGDDNIFTFGEDSQTVIDRYARGDYNSRSYYEKDSNLKRAVDFIVSDTVKSVGCAENLERLYNELLNKDWFMTFPDFDSYIETREKAYDAYADRKAWAKKMLVNISKAGFFSSDRTIDQYNKEIWKLS
;
A
#
# COMPACT_ATOMS: atom_id res chain seq x y z
N MET A 1 20.75 21.53 15.69
CA MET A 1 20.00 22.02 16.90
C MET A 1 19.83 20.84 17.84
N THR A 2 19.94 21.03 19.18
CA THR A 2 19.67 19.95 20.17
C THR A 2 18.21 20.04 20.64
N LEU A 3 17.67 18.94 21.15
CA LEU A 3 16.30 18.92 21.69
C LEU A 3 16.15 19.89 22.87
N ALA A 4 17.15 19.93 23.78
CA ALA A 4 17.13 20.85 24.92
C ALA A 4 17.02 22.30 24.47
N LYS A 5 17.72 22.70 23.41
CA LYS A 5 17.63 24.04 22.85
C LYS A 5 16.24 24.30 22.21
N ALA A 6 15.71 23.33 21.46
CA ALA A 6 14.40 23.47 20.84
C ALA A 6 13.28 23.66 21.88
N VAL A 7 13.29 22.86 22.93
CA VAL A 7 12.34 22.97 24.05
C VAL A 7 12.47 24.31 24.77
N SER A 8 13.70 24.72 25.08
CA SER A 8 13.96 26.01 25.73
C SER A 8 13.46 27.18 24.90
N MET A 9 13.68 27.16 23.60
CA MET A 9 13.23 28.23 22.70
C MET A 9 11.71 28.32 22.60
N LYS A 10 11.00 27.18 22.53
CA LYS A 10 9.55 27.14 22.33
C LYS A 10 8.78 27.37 23.63
N TYR A 11 9.21 26.77 24.75
CA TYR A 11 8.44 26.72 25.99
C TYR A 11 9.13 27.40 27.19
N ASN A 12 10.39 27.82 27.06
CA ASN A 12 11.22 28.32 28.15
C ASN A 12 11.27 27.36 29.36
N LYS A 13 11.42 26.07 29.06
CA LYS A 13 11.48 24.96 30.02
C LYS A 13 12.67 24.05 29.71
N THR A 14 13.01 23.19 30.67
CA THR A 14 13.88 22.03 30.43
C THR A 14 13.06 20.83 29.99
N ILE A 15 13.70 19.82 29.40
CA ILE A 15 13.00 18.62 28.90
C ILE A 15 12.21 17.92 30.01
N GLU A 16 12.81 17.81 31.20
CA GLU A 16 12.20 17.15 32.39
C GLU A 16 10.89 17.81 32.82
N LYS A 17 10.77 19.12 32.59
CA LYS A 17 9.60 19.92 33.00
C LYS A 17 8.52 20.01 31.93
N CYS A 18 8.79 19.51 30.75
CA CYS A 18 7.82 19.48 29.67
C CYS A 18 6.90 18.25 29.74
N SER A 19 5.65 18.41 29.29
CA SER A 19 4.80 17.28 28.98
C SER A 19 5.32 16.56 27.72
N ASN A 20 4.90 15.33 27.51
CA ASN A 20 5.24 14.58 26.30
C ASN A 20 4.73 15.31 25.05
N GLU A 21 3.56 15.94 25.14
CA GLU A 21 2.98 16.74 24.04
C GLU A 21 3.84 17.97 23.70
N GLU A 22 4.31 18.71 24.72
CA GLU A 22 5.23 19.84 24.52
C GLU A 22 6.54 19.38 23.86
N ILE A 23 7.07 18.24 24.26
CA ILE A 23 8.28 17.65 23.66
C ILE A 23 8.03 17.27 22.21
N TYR A 24 6.88 16.64 21.91
CA TYR A 24 6.50 16.29 20.56
C TYR A 24 6.47 17.51 19.62
N PHE A 25 5.82 18.59 20.02
CA PHE A 25 5.74 19.79 19.18
C PHE A 25 7.09 20.50 19.05
N ALA A 26 7.94 20.45 20.07
CA ALA A 26 9.30 20.97 19.94
C ALA A 26 10.14 20.13 18.95
N LEU A 27 10.00 18.81 18.99
CA LEU A 27 10.65 17.90 18.02
C LEU A 27 10.13 18.11 16.60
N LEU A 28 8.82 18.30 16.44
CA LEU A 28 8.21 18.58 15.15
C LEU A 28 8.80 19.84 14.53
N ASP A 29 8.82 20.94 15.27
CA ASP A 29 9.38 22.21 14.80
C ASP A 29 10.87 22.10 14.47
N MET A 30 11.62 21.45 15.35
CA MET A 30 13.06 21.22 15.15
C MET A 30 13.32 20.42 13.86
N THR A 31 12.54 19.36 13.65
CA THR A 31 12.67 18.48 12.48
C THR A 31 12.33 19.21 11.19
N LYS A 32 11.24 19.99 11.18
CA LYS A 32 10.87 20.83 10.03
C LYS A 32 11.95 21.85 9.71
N GLN A 33 12.48 22.55 10.71
CA GLN A 33 13.57 23.52 10.52
C GLN A 33 14.82 22.85 9.95
N MET A 34 15.20 21.69 10.47
CA MET A 34 16.36 20.96 9.96
C MET A 34 16.13 20.46 8.53
N ALA A 35 14.90 20.10 8.16
CA ALA A 35 14.58 19.72 6.78
C ALA A 35 14.70 20.91 5.81
N GLU A 36 14.25 22.08 6.23
CA GLU A 36 14.41 23.31 5.43
C GLU A 36 15.88 23.68 5.17
N ASP A 37 16.75 23.38 6.15
CA ASP A 37 18.19 23.65 6.04
C ASP A 37 18.92 22.65 5.12
N LYS A 38 18.25 21.58 4.66
CA LYS A 38 18.82 20.59 3.73
C LYS A 38 18.81 21.12 2.29
N VAL A 39 19.69 20.53 1.48
CA VAL A 39 19.77 20.85 0.06
C VAL A 39 18.59 20.21 -0.68
N SER A 40 17.79 21.02 -1.35
CA SER A 40 16.73 20.52 -2.24
C SER A 40 17.33 19.79 -3.43
N ASN A 41 16.71 18.69 -3.83
CA ASN A 41 17.10 18.00 -5.05
C ASN A 41 16.80 18.88 -6.27
N GLU A 42 17.76 19.01 -7.16
CA GLU A 42 17.66 19.88 -8.32
C GLU A 42 18.15 19.20 -9.59
N GLY A 43 17.73 19.70 -10.73
CA GLY A 43 18.13 19.27 -12.06
C GLY A 43 17.34 20.03 -13.12
N LYS A 44 17.76 19.94 -14.38
CA LYS A 44 17.02 20.52 -15.50
C LYS A 44 15.65 19.82 -15.65
N LYS A 45 15.68 18.50 -15.74
CA LYS A 45 14.48 17.67 -15.87
C LYS A 45 13.94 17.27 -14.51
N LYS A 46 12.64 17.41 -14.31
CA LYS A 46 11.96 17.07 -13.05
C LYS A 46 10.93 15.98 -13.25
N LEU A 47 10.91 15.04 -12.31
CA LEU A 47 9.88 14.01 -12.19
C LEU A 47 8.71 14.55 -11.37
N TYR A 48 7.50 14.27 -11.86
CA TYR A 48 6.25 14.45 -11.12
C TYR A 48 5.59 13.08 -10.99
N TYR A 49 5.69 12.51 -9.79
CA TYR A 49 5.07 11.22 -9.45
C TYR A 49 3.66 11.48 -8.96
N ILE A 50 2.67 11.31 -9.84
CA ILE A 50 1.27 11.64 -9.56
C ILE A 50 0.55 10.39 -9.08
N SER A 51 0.00 10.44 -7.87
CA SER A 51 -0.71 9.31 -7.25
C SER A 51 -1.93 9.80 -6.48
N ALA A 52 -3.03 9.04 -6.57
CA ALA A 52 -4.22 9.33 -5.79
C ALA A 52 -3.98 9.19 -4.28
N GLU A 53 -2.99 8.40 -3.88
CA GLU A 53 -2.72 8.14 -2.47
C GLU A 53 -1.22 8.08 -2.16
N PHE A 54 -0.88 8.55 -0.95
CA PHE A 54 0.46 8.46 -0.36
C PHE A 54 0.31 8.03 1.09
N LEU A 55 0.49 6.74 1.36
CA LEU A 55 0.36 6.17 2.70
C LEU A 55 1.69 6.35 3.44
N ILE A 56 1.98 7.58 3.84
CA ILE A 56 3.29 7.98 4.37
C ILE A 56 3.57 7.50 5.79
N GLY A 57 2.54 7.22 6.59
CA GLY A 57 2.71 6.84 7.99
C GLY A 57 3.16 8.02 8.85
N LYS A 58 3.47 7.76 10.11
CA LYS A 58 4.05 8.76 11.02
C LYS A 58 5.43 9.17 10.52
N LEU A 59 5.77 10.44 10.67
CA LEU A 59 6.97 11.02 10.07
C LEU A 59 8.10 11.32 11.07
N LEU A 60 7.80 11.53 12.36
CA LEU A 60 8.78 12.00 13.31
C LEU A 60 10.02 11.11 13.36
N SER A 61 9.88 9.84 13.72
CA SER A 61 11.02 8.92 13.86
C SER A 61 11.71 8.63 12.55
N ASN A 62 10.95 8.48 11.46
CA ASN A 62 11.53 8.30 10.13
C ASN A 62 12.41 9.49 9.73
N ASN A 63 11.95 10.71 9.99
CA ASN A 63 12.71 11.92 9.72
C ASN A 63 13.94 12.05 10.62
N LEU A 64 13.82 11.74 11.91
CA LEU A 64 14.97 11.73 12.82
C LEU A 64 16.05 10.75 12.36
N ILE A 65 15.67 9.58 11.88
CA ILE A 65 16.60 8.58 11.31
C ILE A 65 17.26 9.13 10.05
N ASN A 66 16.48 9.69 9.13
CA ASN A 66 17.00 10.22 7.87
C ASN A 66 17.89 11.45 8.08
N LEU A 67 17.62 12.24 9.11
CA LEU A 67 18.48 13.35 9.53
C LEU A 67 19.74 12.91 10.29
N GLY A 68 19.80 11.63 10.69
CA GLY A 68 20.95 11.08 11.42
C GLY A 68 21.02 11.47 12.90
N ILE A 69 19.90 11.89 13.49
CA ILE A 69 19.86 12.40 14.88
C ILE A 69 18.96 11.59 15.81
N TYR A 70 18.42 10.48 15.36
CA TYR A 70 17.49 9.67 16.16
C TYR A 70 18.09 9.22 17.48
N ASP A 71 19.30 8.67 17.45
CA ASP A 71 19.98 8.15 18.64
C ASP A 71 20.34 9.27 19.64
N ASP A 72 20.75 10.44 19.14
CA ASP A 72 21.03 11.61 19.97
C ASP A 72 19.77 12.09 20.69
N VAL A 73 18.66 12.22 19.96
CA VAL A 73 17.38 12.62 20.53
C VAL A 73 16.88 11.62 21.57
N LYS A 74 16.96 10.32 21.26
CA LYS A 74 16.60 9.24 22.18
C LYS A 74 17.42 9.32 23.47
N SER A 75 18.72 9.53 23.36
CA SER A 75 19.62 9.65 24.50
C SER A 75 19.33 10.88 25.36
N GLU A 76 19.04 12.06 24.74
CA GLU A 76 18.64 13.26 25.48
C GLU A 76 17.33 13.03 26.25
N LEU A 77 16.35 12.34 25.64
CA LEU A 77 15.08 12.01 26.27
C LEU A 77 15.26 11.05 27.45
N GLU A 78 16.01 9.98 27.28
CA GLU A 78 16.29 9.00 28.34
C GLU A 78 17.01 9.65 29.52
N ALA A 79 18.00 10.50 29.26
CA ALA A 79 18.72 11.26 30.28
C ALA A 79 17.82 12.21 31.08
N SER A 80 16.69 12.63 30.48
CA SER A 80 15.70 13.51 31.10
C SER A 80 14.49 12.75 31.66
N GLY A 81 14.57 11.42 31.75
CA GLY A 81 13.48 10.57 32.25
C GLY A 81 12.28 10.47 31.34
N LYS A 82 12.45 10.66 30.03
CA LYS A 82 11.41 10.60 29.01
C LYS A 82 11.64 9.41 28.09
N ASN A 83 10.57 8.96 27.43
CA ASN A 83 10.60 7.82 26.50
C ASN A 83 10.16 8.26 25.11
N ILE A 84 11.00 8.01 24.10
CA ILE A 84 10.69 8.40 22.71
C ILE A 84 9.44 7.69 22.18
N GLY A 85 9.20 6.44 22.54
CA GLY A 85 8.03 5.69 22.12
C GLY A 85 6.71 6.31 22.60
N GLU A 86 6.68 6.85 23.84
CA GLU A 86 5.51 7.57 24.35
C GLU A 86 5.27 8.88 23.63
N ILE A 87 6.33 9.55 23.20
CA ILE A 87 6.26 10.81 22.46
C ILE A 87 5.78 10.56 21.03
N GLU A 88 6.27 9.50 20.38
CA GLU A 88 5.82 9.07 19.04
C GLU A 88 4.32 8.76 18.99
N GLU A 89 3.74 8.28 20.07
CA GLU A 89 2.30 7.98 20.17
C GLU A 89 1.41 9.22 20.02
N ILE A 90 1.93 10.41 20.29
CA ILE A 90 1.19 11.68 20.19
C ILE A 90 0.93 12.05 18.73
N GLU A 91 1.84 11.68 17.82
CA GLU A 91 1.67 11.98 16.40
C GLU A 91 0.42 11.29 15.84
N LEU A 92 -0.40 12.05 15.13
CA LEU A 92 -1.50 11.50 14.34
C LEU A 92 -0.94 11.00 13.01
N GLU A 93 -1.22 9.74 12.68
CA GLU A 93 -0.80 9.18 11.40
C GLU A 93 -1.54 9.90 10.26
N PRO A 94 -0.81 10.48 9.28
CA PRO A 94 -1.45 11.12 8.12
C PRO A 94 -2.34 10.13 7.35
N SER A 95 -3.54 10.59 7.02
CA SER A 95 -4.59 9.76 6.41
C SER A 95 -4.70 10.06 4.90
N LEU A 96 -3.60 9.79 4.17
CA LEU A 96 -3.45 10.14 2.75
C LEU A 96 -3.39 8.91 1.83
N GLY A 97 -3.66 7.75 2.35
CA GLY A 97 -3.61 6.50 1.58
C GLY A 97 -4.30 5.34 2.28
N ASN A 98 -4.41 4.22 1.58
CA ASN A 98 -5.14 3.06 2.06
C ASN A 98 -4.31 1.77 2.07
N GLY A 99 -3.62 1.45 1.00
CA GLY A 99 -3.03 0.14 0.83
C GLY A 99 -1.69 0.14 0.10
N GLY A 100 -1.43 -0.95 -0.63
CA GLY A 100 -0.16 -1.19 -1.30
C GLY A 100 0.28 -0.09 -2.26
N LEU A 101 -0.65 0.44 -3.04
CA LEU A 101 -0.37 1.54 -3.98
C LEU A 101 0.14 2.80 -3.28
N GLY A 102 -0.54 3.20 -2.20
CA GLY A 102 -0.18 4.38 -1.43
C GLY A 102 1.11 4.21 -0.66
N ARG A 103 1.34 3.02 -0.07
CA ARG A 103 2.59 2.76 0.64
C ARG A 103 3.77 2.69 -0.33
N LEU A 104 3.57 2.12 -1.52
CA LEU A 104 4.58 2.11 -2.57
C LEU A 104 4.98 3.54 -2.97
N ALA A 105 4.00 4.39 -3.23
CA ALA A 105 4.24 5.80 -3.55
C ALA A 105 5.05 6.50 -2.46
N ALA A 106 4.76 6.23 -1.18
CA ALA A 106 5.51 6.76 -0.04
C ALA A 106 6.96 6.24 0.00
N CYS A 107 7.19 4.97 -0.27
CA CYS A 107 8.55 4.42 -0.38
C CYS A 107 9.31 5.06 -1.54
N PHE A 108 8.65 5.31 -2.65
CA PHE A 108 9.27 5.89 -3.83
C PHE A 108 9.70 7.34 -3.61
N VAL A 109 8.88 8.18 -2.97
CA VAL A 109 9.30 9.55 -2.67
C VAL A 109 10.47 9.59 -1.67
N ASP A 110 10.51 8.69 -0.70
CA ASP A 110 11.66 8.52 0.20
C ASP A 110 12.94 8.18 -0.58
N SER A 111 12.85 7.23 -1.51
CA SER A 111 13.99 6.84 -2.36
C SER A 111 14.39 7.93 -3.35
N ILE A 112 13.44 8.66 -3.92
CA ILE A 112 13.73 9.82 -4.78
C ILE A 112 14.55 10.86 -4.01
N ALA A 113 14.15 11.18 -2.78
CA ALA A 113 14.89 12.10 -1.92
C ALA A 113 16.29 11.55 -1.60
N THR A 114 16.37 10.29 -1.18
CA THR A 114 17.61 9.65 -0.78
C THR A 114 18.64 9.56 -1.91
N LEU A 115 18.18 9.28 -3.13
CA LEU A 115 19.06 9.18 -4.30
C LEU A 115 19.42 10.53 -4.91
N GLY A 116 18.93 11.63 -4.34
CA GLY A 116 19.24 12.98 -4.81
C GLY A 116 18.56 13.35 -6.13
N LEU A 117 17.50 12.66 -6.52
CA LEU A 117 16.82 12.87 -7.78
C LEU A 117 15.86 14.07 -7.71
N ASN A 118 15.81 14.84 -8.78
CA ASN A 118 14.88 15.96 -8.92
C ASN A 118 13.47 15.46 -9.22
N GLY A 119 12.69 15.21 -8.18
CA GLY A 119 11.33 14.70 -8.33
C GLY A 119 10.47 14.94 -7.09
N ASP A 120 9.20 15.22 -7.33
CA ASP A 120 8.20 15.41 -6.28
C ASP A 120 7.08 14.37 -6.43
N GLY A 121 6.48 14.01 -5.30
CA GLY A 121 5.16 13.38 -5.30
C GLY A 121 4.07 14.45 -5.43
N VAL A 122 3.01 14.14 -6.14
CA VAL A 122 1.86 15.06 -6.32
C VAL A 122 0.56 14.30 -6.06
N GLY A 123 -0.28 14.83 -5.19
CA GLY A 123 -1.57 14.23 -4.84
C GLY A 123 -2.53 15.23 -4.20
N LEU A 124 -3.48 14.72 -3.44
CA LEU A 124 -4.50 15.51 -2.77
C LEU A 124 -4.35 15.48 -1.25
N ASN A 125 -4.74 16.57 -0.60
CA ASN A 125 -4.71 16.72 0.85
C ASN A 125 -6.07 16.28 1.45
N TYR A 126 -6.28 14.98 1.61
CA TYR A 126 -7.51 14.47 2.20
C TYR A 126 -7.58 14.79 3.69
N HIS A 127 -8.72 15.32 4.15
CA HIS A 127 -8.90 15.70 5.56
C HIS A 127 -9.18 14.49 6.46
N TYR A 128 -9.93 13.50 5.93
CA TYR A 128 -10.38 12.33 6.69
C TYR A 128 -9.85 11.00 6.11
N GLY A 129 -9.05 11.05 5.06
CA GLY A 129 -8.47 9.89 4.40
C GLY A 129 -9.50 8.90 3.88
N LEU A 130 -9.22 7.59 4.03
CA LEU A 130 -10.18 6.56 3.67
C LEU A 130 -11.32 6.50 4.70
N PHE A 131 -11.03 6.08 5.90
CA PHE A 131 -11.86 6.10 7.11
C PHE A 131 -11.07 5.48 8.27
N LYS A 132 -11.54 5.69 9.47
CA LYS A 132 -11.13 4.93 10.64
C LYS A 132 -12.07 3.73 10.81
N GLN A 133 -11.52 2.53 10.92
CA GLN A 133 -12.27 1.31 11.15
C GLN A 133 -12.54 1.15 12.65
N VAL A 134 -13.79 0.91 12.99
CA VAL A 134 -14.24 0.59 14.35
C VAL A 134 -15.07 -0.70 14.29
N PHE A 135 -14.87 -1.61 15.22
CA PHE A 135 -15.68 -2.83 15.32
C PHE A 135 -16.81 -2.64 16.34
N ASP A 136 -18.01 -2.94 15.91
CA ASP A 136 -19.21 -2.89 16.74
C ASP A 136 -20.09 -4.11 16.42
N HIS A 137 -20.44 -4.90 17.44
CA HIS A 137 -21.19 -6.16 17.26
C HIS A 137 -20.58 -7.09 16.21
N ASN A 138 -19.26 -7.21 16.21
CA ASN A 138 -18.48 -7.99 15.24
C ASN A 138 -18.66 -7.53 13.77
N LEU A 139 -18.99 -6.27 13.56
CA LEU A 139 -19.14 -5.66 12.25
C LEU A 139 -18.18 -4.48 12.08
N GLN A 140 -17.68 -4.30 10.86
CA GLN A 140 -16.92 -3.09 10.53
C GLN A 140 -17.87 -1.89 10.46
N LYS A 141 -17.51 -0.83 11.18
CA LYS A 141 -18.09 0.51 11.06
C LYS A 141 -17.01 1.47 10.59
N GLU A 142 -17.40 2.51 9.87
CA GLU A 142 -16.52 3.51 9.32
C GLU A 142 -16.81 4.88 9.94
N THR A 143 -15.75 5.53 10.42
CA THR A 143 -15.81 6.91 10.94
C THR A 143 -14.76 7.77 10.25
N PRO A 144 -14.90 9.10 10.27
CA PRO A 144 -13.85 9.99 9.79
C PRO A 144 -12.53 9.77 10.53
N ASN A 145 -11.41 9.96 9.83
CA ASN A 145 -10.07 9.78 10.38
C ASN A 145 -9.26 11.09 10.29
N PRO A 146 -9.55 12.09 11.14
CA PRO A 146 -8.86 13.38 11.12
C PRO A 146 -7.40 13.23 11.53
N TRP A 147 -6.52 14.00 10.89
CA TRP A 147 -5.08 13.97 11.17
C TRP A 147 -4.43 15.35 11.07
N ILE A 148 -5.09 16.33 10.45
CA ILE A 148 -4.56 17.67 10.24
C ILE A 148 -4.68 18.47 11.52
N THR A 149 -3.57 19.03 11.97
CA THR A 149 -3.47 19.90 13.14
C THR A 149 -2.86 21.23 12.75
N GLU A 150 -3.08 22.25 13.57
CA GLU A 150 -2.53 23.61 13.36
C GLU A 150 -1.00 23.58 13.25
N ASP A 151 -0.36 22.91 14.20
CA ASP A 151 1.09 22.67 14.20
C ASP A 151 1.35 21.24 13.67
N GLY A 152 1.45 21.07 12.37
CA GLY A 152 1.64 19.76 11.74
C GLY A 152 2.75 19.76 10.70
N TRP A 153 2.83 18.65 9.95
CA TRP A 153 3.84 18.47 8.90
C TRP A 153 3.56 19.28 7.63
N LEU A 154 2.30 19.71 7.41
CA LEU A 154 1.90 20.48 6.24
C LEU A 154 2.44 21.90 6.31
N THR A 155 2.98 22.37 5.20
CA THR A 155 3.35 23.78 4.99
C THR A 155 2.45 24.37 3.94
N LYS A 156 1.64 25.37 4.30
CA LYS A 156 0.79 26.10 3.37
C LYS A 156 1.65 26.95 2.46
N THR A 157 1.42 26.86 1.15
CA THR A 157 2.09 27.69 0.15
C THR A 157 1.17 28.78 -0.39
N ASP A 158 1.74 29.73 -1.15
CA ASP A 158 0.98 30.76 -1.86
C ASP A 158 0.48 30.30 -3.24
N ILE A 159 0.77 29.08 -3.63
CA ILE A 159 0.37 28.52 -4.93
C ILE A 159 -1.10 28.14 -4.90
N THR A 160 -1.87 28.78 -5.78
CA THR A 160 -3.30 28.53 -5.98
C THR A 160 -3.61 28.46 -7.46
N TYR A 161 -4.55 27.60 -7.82
CA TYR A 161 -5.02 27.51 -9.21
C TYR A 161 -6.54 27.45 -9.26
N PRO A 162 -7.17 28.13 -10.26
CA PRO A 162 -8.57 27.87 -10.56
C PRO A 162 -8.70 26.53 -11.29
N VAL A 163 -9.62 25.70 -10.87
CA VAL A 163 -9.98 24.44 -11.54
C VAL A 163 -11.43 24.53 -11.99
N GLN A 164 -11.63 24.50 -13.31
CA GLN A 164 -12.94 24.61 -13.92
C GLN A 164 -13.58 23.25 -14.07
N PHE A 165 -14.78 23.12 -13.55
CA PHE A 165 -15.68 22.00 -13.79
C PHE A 165 -16.87 22.44 -14.65
N GLY A 166 -17.72 21.53 -15.04
CA GLY A 166 -18.94 21.86 -15.75
C GLY A 166 -19.87 22.70 -14.88
N GLY A 167 -20.02 23.98 -15.22
CA GLY A 167 -20.92 24.91 -14.55
C GLY A 167 -20.37 25.64 -13.32
N PHE A 168 -19.17 25.35 -12.85
CA PHE A 168 -18.56 26.05 -11.71
C PHE A 168 -17.04 25.92 -11.71
N THR A 169 -16.41 26.80 -10.94
CA THR A 169 -14.95 26.81 -10.75
C THR A 169 -14.64 26.73 -9.27
N VAL A 170 -13.60 25.99 -8.90
CA VAL A 170 -13.09 25.93 -7.53
C VAL A 170 -11.67 26.47 -7.50
N GLN A 171 -11.26 26.98 -6.33
CA GLN A 171 -9.90 27.47 -6.11
C GLN A 171 -9.12 26.43 -5.30
N SER A 172 -7.95 26.05 -5.77
CA SER A 172 -7.04 25.17 -5.05
C SER A 172 -6.02 25.94 -4.22
N ARG A 173 -5.42 25.24 -3.27
CA ARG A 173 -4.25 25.67 -2.51
C ARG A 173 -3.29 24.49 -2.40
N LEU A 174 -2.00 24.76 -2.65
CA LEU A 174 -0.96 23.75 -2.48
C LEU A 174 -0.42 23.76 -1.05
N TYR A 175 -0.34 22.56 -0.47
CA TYR A 175 0.32 22.28 0.81
C TYR A 175 1.47 21.33 0.57
N ASP A 176 2.63 21.59 1.16
CA ASP A 176 3.80 20.74 1.01
C ASP A 176 4.10 19.96 2.30
N ILE A 177 4.63 18.76 2.12
CA ILE A 177 5.34 18.02 3.16
C ILE A 177 6.75 17.79 2.67
N ASP A 178 7.74 18.17 3.46
CA ASP A 178 9.14 17.91 3.14
C ASP A 178 9.44 16.41 3.28
N VAL A 179 10.04 15.84 2.24
CA VAL A 179 10.51 14.45 2.22
C VAL A 179 12.02 14.48 2.44
N VAL A 180 12.44 14.04 3.62
CA VAL A 180 13.85 14.05 4.02
C VAL A 180 14.54 12.78 3.54
N GLY A 181 15.58 12.92 2.73
CA GLY A 181 16.41 11.81 2.27
C GLY A 181 17.49 11.42 3.28
N TYR A 182 17.96 10.19 3.19
CA TYR A 182 19.05 9.64 3.99
C TYR A 182 20.44 10.07 3.45
N ASN A 183 20.57 11.29 2.95
CA ASN A 183 21.78 11.79 2.27
C ASN A 183 21.94 13.32 2.38
N ASN A 184 21.32 13.97 3.33
CA ASN A 184 21.35 15.42 3.49
C ASN A 184 20.60 16.21 2.40
N ARG A 185 19.65 15.56 1.69
CA ARG A 185 18.85 16.18 0.63
C ARG A 185 17.37 16.04 0.92
N THR A 186 16.56 16.90 0.29
CA THR A 186 15.11 16.87 0.41
C THR A 186 14.44 16.98 -0.95
N THR A 187 13.24 16.44 -1.01
CA THR A 187 12.27 16.69 -2.05
C THR A 187 10.91 16.97 -1.39
N LYS A 188 9.85 17.07 -2.15
CA LYS A 188 8.54 17.44 -1.62
C LYS A 188 7.45 16.48 -2.02
N LEU A 189 6.51 16.30 -1.11
CA LEU A 189 5.18 15.76 -1.41
C LEU A 189 4.24 16.97 -1.53
N ARG A 190 3.69 17.18 -2.73
CA ARG A 190 2.87 18.32 -3.10
C ARG A 190 1.41 17.91 -3.06
N LEU A 191 0.64 18.46 -2.11
CA LEU A 191 -0.74 18.07 -1.85
C LEU A 191 -1.68 19.24 -2.09
N PHE A 192 -2.56 19.09 -3.09
CA PHE A 192 -3.56 20.11 -3.39
C PHE A 192 -4.82 19.90 -2.56
N ASP A 193 -5.34 21.01 -2.05
CA ASP A 193 -6.58 21.07 -1.30
C ASP A 193 -7.51 22.10 -1.97
N ILE A 194 -8.79 22.02 -1.69
CA ILE A 194 -9.78 23.00 -2.13
C ILE A 194 -9.95 24.07 -1.05
N GLU A 195 -9.92 25.35 -1.44
CA GLU A 195 -10.02 26.47 -0.49
C GLU A 195 -11.34 26.52 0.29
N THR A 196 -12.41 26.00 -0.30
CA THR A 196 -13.77 26.02 0.26
C THR A 196 -14.15 24.75 1.00
N VAL A 197 -13.19 23.87 1.30
CA VAL A 197 -13.45 22.63 2.03
C VAL A 197 -14.19 22.92 3.34
N ASP A 198 -15.22 22.13 3.63
CA ASP A 198 -16.05 22.30 4.83
C ASP A 198 -16.19 20.97 5.57
N GLU A 199 -15.41 20.79 6.62
CA GLU A 199 -15.44 19.60 7.46
C GLU A 199 -16.76 19.43 8.22
N SER A 200 -17.52 20.51 8.41
CA SER A 200 -18.78 20.50 9.18
C SER A 200 -19.92 19.73 8.49
N ILE A 201 -19.78 19.44 7.19
CA ILE A 201 -20.79 18.65 6.46
C ILE A 201 -20.70 17.14 6.77
N VAL A 202 -19.68 16.70 7.49
CA VAL A 202 -19.46 15.31 7.91
C VAL A 202 -19.73 15.18 9.41
N GLY A 203 -20.56 14.20 9.78
CA GLY A 203 -20.84 13.87 11.17
C GLY A 203 -19.94 12.74 11.70
N ASP A 204 -20.56 11.82 12.44
CA ASP A 204 -19.86 10.69 13.06
C ASP A 204 -19.62 9.51 12.11
N THR A 205 -20.22 9.55 10.93
CA THR A 205 -20.06 8.53 9.87
C THR A 205 -19.32 9.11 8.67
N ILE A 206 -19.11 8.30 7.65
CA ILE A 206 -18.51 8.75 6.38
C ILE A 206 -19.54 9.28 5.37
N ASP A 207 -20.80 9.41 5.78
CA ASP A 207 -21.87 9.91 4.93
C ASP A 207 -21.85 11.44 4.84
N PHE A 208 -22.07 11.95 3.64
CA PHE A 208 -22.18 13.38 3.35
C PHE A 208 -22.85 13.61 2.01
N ASN A 209 -23.26 14.84 1.72
CA ASN A 209 -23.81 15.20 0.42
C ASN A 209 -22.71 15.21 -0.66
N LYS A 210 -22.71 14.18 -1.51
CA LYS A 210 -21.69 13.98 -2.56
C LYS A 210 -21.82 14.93 -3.75
N GLU A 211 -22.90 15.68 -3.85
CA GLU A 211 -23.10 16.65 -4.92
C GLU A 211 -22.52 18.02 -4.62
N ASP A 212 -22.22 18.32 -3.37
CA ASP A 212 -21.64 19.61 -2.97
C ASP A 212 -20.11 19.60 -3.12
N ILE A 213 -19.66 19.57 -4.36
CA ILE A 213 -18.25 19.42 -4.73
C ILE A 213 -17.39 20.56 -4.15
N GLN A 214 -17.92 21.77 -4.06
CA GLN A 214 -17.18 22.93 -3.53
C GLN A 214 -16.82 22.76 -2.05
N LYS A 215 -17.50 21.88 -1.33
CA LYS A 215 -17.25 21.61 0.09
C LYS A 215 -16.60 20.27 0.37
N ASN A 216 -16.83 19.26 -0.48
CA ASN A 216 -16.50 17.87 -0.14
C ASN A 216 -15.28 17.29 -0.87
N LEU A 217 -14.74 17.97 -1.86
CA LEU A 217 -13.83 17.40 -2.85
C LEU A 217 -12.58 16.73 -2.23
N THR A 218 -12.05 17.30 -1.17
CA THR A 218 -10.84 16.82 -0.51
C THR A 218 -11.06 16.27 0.90
N LEU A 219 -12.30 15.86 1.23
CA LEU A 219 -12.59 15.25 2.53
C LEU A 219 -12.11 13.80 2.61
N PHE A 220 -12.56 12.95 1.68
CA PHE A 220 -12.29 11.51 1.71
C PHE A 220 -11.54 11.01 0.48
N LEU A 221 -10.55 10.17 0.71
CA LEU A 221 -9.98 9.28 -0.30
C LEU A 221 -10.98 8.13 -0.56
N TYR A 222 -11.27 7.84 -1.82
CA TYR A 222 -12.20 6.79 -2.22
C TYR A 222 -13.54 6.88 -1.48
N PRO A 223 -14.30 7.99 -1.66
CA PRO A 223 -15.62 8.09 -1.06
C PRO A 223 -16.51 6.93 -1.49
N ASP A 224 -17.52 6.62 -0.68
CA ASP A 224 -18.45 5.54 -0.98
C ASP A 224 -19.04 5.72 -2.38
N ASP A 225 -18.76 4.76 -3.26
CA ASP A 225 -19.12 4.74 -4.68
C ASP A 225 -20.20 3.68 -4.99
N SER A 226 -20.99 3.31 -3.99
CA SER A 226 -22.11 2.39 -4.14
C SER A 226 -23.20 2.96 -5.04
N ASP A 227 -23.27 4.28 -5.20
CA ASP A 227 -24.19 4.99 -6.08
C ASP A 227 -23.48 5.81 -7.17
N GLU A 228 -24.26 6.34 -8.10
CA GLU A 228 -23.73 7.15 -9.20
C GLU A 228 -23.08 8.45 -8.73
N LYS A 229 -23.62 9.07 -7.68
CA LYS A 229 -23.08 10.32 -7.12
C LYS A 229 -21.67 10.12 -6.56
N GLY A 230 -21.45 9.00 -5.88
CA GLY A 230 -20.13 8.63 -5.35
C GLY A 230 -19.13 8.34 -6.46
N ARG A 231 -19.54 7.63 -7.52
CA ARG A 231 -18.70 7.37 -8.68
C ARG A 231 -18.33 8.66 -9.42
N LEU A 232 -19.31 9.55 -9.59
CA LEU A 232 -19.08 10.85 -10.22
C LEU A 232 -18.12 11.72 -9.40
N LEU A 233 -18.24 11.70 -8.07
CA LEU A 233 -17.32 12.42 -7.18
C LEU A 233 -15.85 11.99 -7.40
N ARG A 234 -15.62 10.71 -7.65
CA ARG A 234 -14.26 10.21 -7.95
C ARG A 234 -13.70 10.86 -9.24
N VAL A 235 -14.53 11.08 -10.25
CA VAL A 235 -14.11 11.78 -11.47
C VAL A 235 -13.73 13.22 -11.15
N TYR A 236 -14.52 13.93 -10.34
CA TYR A 236 -14.18 15.29 -9.89
C TYR A 236 -12.84 15.32 -9.14
N GLN A 237 -12.60 14.37 -8.25
CA GLN A 237 -11.35 14.29 -7.49
C GLN A 237 -10.14 14.04 -8.40
N GLN A 238 -10.26 13.12 -9.36
CA GLN A 238 -9.18 12.79 -10.29
C GLN A 238 -8.84 13.99 -11.15
N TYR A 239 -9.84 14.69 -11.69
CA TYR A 239 -9.59 15.89 -12.49
C TYR A 239 -8.98 17.03 -11.68
N PHE A 240 -9.48 17.26 -10.48
CA PHE A 240 -8.91 18.26 -9.56
C PHE A 240 -7.42 17.99 -9.33
N MET A 241 -7.05 16.76 -9.06
CA MET A 241 -5.66 16.36 -8.86
C MET A 241 -4.79 16.66 -10.10
N VAL A 242 -5.21 16.19 -11.27
CA VAL A 242 -4.40 16.30 -12.49
C VAL A 242 -4.38 17.70 -13.07
N SER A 243 -5.45 18.48 -12.93
CA SER A 243 -5.49 19.86 -13.40
C SER A 243 -4.49 20.73 -12.64
N ASN A 244 -4.45 20.58 -11.31
CA ASN A 244 -3.47 21.27 -10.48
C ASN A 244 -2.04 20.81 -10.80
N ALA A 245 -1.82 19.52 -10.91
CA ALA A 245 -0.51 18.95 -11.26
C ALA A 245 -0.02 19.49 -12.61
N ALA A 246 -0.87 19.48 -13.63
CA ALA A 246 -0.51 19.95 -14.96
C ALA A 246 -0.11 21.43 -14.98
N ARG A 247 -0.85 22.29 -14.27
CA ARG A 247 -0.48 23.72 -14.14
C ARG A 247 0.85 23.90 -13.43
N LEU A 248 1.07 23.16 -12.33
CA LEU A 248 2.33 23.19 -11.60
C LEU A 248 3.51 22.78 -12.51
N ILE A 249 3.35 21.72 -13.28
CA ILE A 249 4.36 21.22 -14.21
C ILE A 249 4.75 22.29 -15.23
N LEU A 250 3.76 22.91 -15.87
CA LEU A 250 4.02 23.95 -16.87
C LEU A 250 4.67 25.19 -16.27
N ASP A 251 4.19 25.64 -15.13
CA ASP A 251 4.74 26.83 -14.46
C ASP A 251 6.19 26.59 -14.01
N GLU A 252 6.48 25.43 -13.42
CA GLU A 252 7.85 25.09 -13.00
C GLU A 252 8.79 24.90 -14.20
N ALA A 253 8.31 24.30 -15.30
CA ALA A 253 9.09 24.16 -16.52
C ALA A 253 9.46 25.52 -17.12
N VAL A 254 8.50 26.43 -17.22
CA VAL A 254 8.71 27.80 -17.72
C VAL A 254 9.71 28.56 -16.81
N ALA A 255 9.57 28.42 -15.49
CA ALA A 255 10.48 29.03 -14.53
C ALA A 255 11.93 28.54 -14.69
N LYS A 256 12.12 27.31 -15.16
CA LYS A 256 13.44 26.73 -15.47
C LYS A 256 13.97 27.11 -16.86
N GLY A 257 13.19 27.75 -17.68
CA GLY A 257 13.58 28.22 -19.01
C GLY A 257 12.98 27.48 -20.19
N SER A 258 12.00 26.59 -19.97
CA SER A 258 11.29 25.92 -21.06
C SER A 258 10.43 26.92 -21.85
N ASN A 259 10.42 26.76 -23.16
CA ASN A 259 9.45 27.42 -24.04
C ASN A 259 8.19 26.58 -24.29
N LEU A 260 8.04 25.48 -23.56
CA LEU A 260 7.02 24.46 -23.63
C LEU A 260 7.07 23.55 -24.87
N HIS A 261 7.64 24.00 -25.99
CA HIS A 261 7.93 23.12 -27.14
C HIS A 261 8.94 22.04 -26.79
N ASP A 262 9.81 22.31 -25.82
CA ASP A 262 10.84 21.41 -25.29
C ASP A 262 10.47 20.83 -23.91
N LEU A 263 9.19 20.79 -23.56
CA LEU A 263 8.71 20.37 -22.24
C LEU A 263 9.30 19.02 -21.81
N ALA A 264 9.46 18.06 -22.72
CA ALA A 264 10.02 16.75 -22.43
C ALA A 264 11.47 16.78 -21.90
N ASP A 265 12.22 17.87 -22.15
CA ASP A 265 13.56 18.08 -21.59
C ASP A 265 13.52 18.61 -20.15
N TYR A 266 12.36 19.08 -19.69
CA TYR A 266 12.18 19.71 -18.38
C TYR A 266 11.28 18.92 -17.44
N ALA A 267 10.43 18.03 -17.96
CA ALA A 267 9.47 17.31 -17.16
C ALA A 267 9.24 15.87 -17.66
N THR A 268 9.05 14.98 -16.70
CA THR A 268 8.48 13.64 -16.92
C THR A 268 7.43 13.37 -15.86
N VAL A 269 6.33 12.76 -16.26
CA VAL A 269 5.21 12.41 -15.39
C VAL A 269 5.15 10.90 -15.28
N GLN A 270 5.14 10.38 -14.04
CA GLN A 270 4.81 8.98 -13.81
C GLN A 270 3.37 8.89 -13.33
N ILE A 271 2.53 8.28 -14.15
CA ILE A 271 1.11 8.03 -13.87
C ILE A 271 1.01 6.76 -13.04
N ASN A 272 0.71 6.90 -11.74
CA ASN A 272 0.62 5.77 -10.83
C ASN A 272 -0.79 5.18 -10.84
N ASP A 273 -0.97 4.05 -11.53
CA ASP A 273 -2.26 3.47 -11.91
C ASP A 273 -3.06 4.42 -12.82
N THR A 274 -4.37 4.23 -12.93
CA THR A 274 -5.23 5.01 -13.86
C THR A 274 -5.83 6.27 -13.24
N HIS A 275 -5.68 6.48 -11.94
CA HIS A 275 -6.27 7.65 -11.29
C HIS A 275 -5.79 8.98 -11.86
N PRO A 276 -4.49 9.15 -12.24
CA PRO A 276 -4.03 10.38 -12.86
C PRO A 276 -4.14 10.42 -14.40
N SER A 277 -4.79 9.48 -15.05
CA SER A 277 -4.80 9.37 -16.52
C SER A 277 -5.25 10.63 -17.24
N MET A 278 -6.17 11.39 -16.67
CA MET A 278 -6.64 12.65 -17.27
C MET A 278 -5.55 13.74 -17.36
N VAL A 279 -4.37 13.53 -16.77
CA VAL A 279 -3.24 14.45 -16.96
C VAL A 279 -2.85 14.55 -18.45
N ILE A 280 -3.06 13.50 -19.21
CA ILE A 280 -2.74 13.47 -20.64
C ILE A 280 -3.59 14.50 -21.41
N PRO A 281 -4.93 14.41 -21.44
CA PRO A 281 -5.72 15.43 -22.13
C PRO A 281 -5.63 16.81 -21.45
N GLU A 282 -5.44 16.91 -20.15
CA GLU A 282 -5.31 18.19 -19.47
C GLU A 282 -4.03 18.93 -19.86
N LEU A 283 -2.90 18.24 -19.97
CA LEU A 283 -1.66 18.84 -20.47
C LEU A 283 -1.82 19.31 -21.92
N VAL A 284 -2.48 18.51 -22.77
CA VAL A 284 -2.78 18.95 -24.15
C VAL A 284 -3.60 20.23 -24.16
N ARG A 285 -4.67 20.27 -23.34
CA ARG A 285 -5.54 21.45 -23.23
C ARG A 285 -4.78 22.69 -22.79
N LEU A 286 -3.97 22.57 -21.73
CA LEU A 286 -3.18 23.68 -21.20
C LEU A 286 -2.08 24.16 -22.15
N LEU A 287 -1.44 23.24 -22.88
CA LEU A 287 -0.46 23.59 -23.91
C LEU A 287 -1.11 24.38 -25.04
N GLN A 288 -2.33 24.03 -25.45
CA GLN A 288 -3.10 24.79 -26.42
C GLN A 288 -3.45 26.20 -25.92
N GLU A 289 -3.83 26.34 -24.66
CA GLU A 289 -4.04 27.67 -24.03
C GLU A 289 -2.77 28.54 -24.08
N ARG A 290 -1.61 27.91 -24.07
CA ARG A 290 -0.29 28.56 -24.16
C ARG A 290 0.19 28.74 -25.60
N GLY A 291 -0.67 28.48 -26.61
CA GLY A 291 -0.39 28.73 -28.01
C GLY A 291 0.29 27.59 -28.78
N ILE A 292 0.40 26.41 -28.21
CA ILE A 292 0.93 25.24 -28.91
C ILE A 292 -0.21 24.53 -29.65
N LEU A 293 0.02 24.20 -30.92
CA LEU A 293 -0.99 23.54 -31.74
C LEU A 293 -1.27 22.11 -31.25
N MET A 294 -2.49 21.63 -31.52
CA MET A 294 -2.97 20.32 -31.08
C MET A 294 -2.00 19.18 -31.44
N ASP A 295 -1.55 19.12 -32.68
CA ASP A 295 -0.65 18.06 -33.14
C ASP A 295 0.65 18.02 -32.35
N GLU A 296 1.26 19.17 -32.14
CA GLU A 296 2.49 19.29 -31.38
C GLU A 296 2.26 19.03 -29.89
N ALA A 297 1.15 19.54 -29.35
CA ALA A 297 0.81 19.32 -27.93
C ALA A 297 0.65 17.82 -27.62
N ILE A 298 -0.01 17.07 -28.49
CA ILE A 298 -0.16 15.61 -28.35
C ILE A 298 1.21 14.93 -28.42
N ASP A 299 2.07 15.31 -29.34
CA ASP A 299 3.42 14.72 -29.47
C ASP A 299 4.29 15.03 -28.23
N ILE A 300 4.20 16.25 -27.71
CA ILE A 300 4.90 16.63 -26.47
C ILE A 300 4.45 15.77 -25.30
N VAL A 301 3.14 15.67 -25.08
CA VAL A 301 2.57 14.92 -23.95
C VAL A 301 2.92 13.45 -24.02
N ALA A 302 2.93 12.86 -25.22
CA ALA A 302 3.33 11.47 -25.41
C ALA A 302 4.81 11.20 -25.06
N LYS A 303 5.65 12.23 -25.03
CA LYS A 303 7.06 12.12 -24.60
C LYS A 303 7.26 12.46 -23.12
N VAL A 304 6.26 13.02 -22.45
CA VAL A 304 6.32 13.45 -21.07
C VAL A 304 5.76 12.39 -20.13
N CYS A 305 4.72 11.67 -20.52
CA CYS A 305 3.96 10.75 -19.65
C CYS A 305 4.42 9.32 -19.77
N ALA A 306 4.61 8.67 -18.63
CA ALA A 306 4.85 7.25 -18.45
C ALA A 306 3.81 6.66 -17.51
N TYR A 307 3.45 5.40 -17.72
CA TYR A 307 2.34 4.75 -17.00
C TYR A 307 2.81 3.49 -16.30
N THR A 308 2.47 3.38 -15.01
CA THR A 308 2.62 2.16 -14.22
C THR A 308 1.26 1.51 -14.02
N ASN A 309 1.12 0.27 -14.46
CA ASN A 309 -0.08 -0.54 -14.23
C ASN A 309 0.05 -1.32 -12.92
N HIS A 310 -0.97 -1.24 -12.06
CA HIS A 310 -1.06 -2.01 -10.81
C HIS A 310 -2.19 -3.04 -10.83
N THR A 311 -2.89 -3.17 -11.96
CA THR A 311 -4.08 -4.01 -12.10
C THR A 311 -3.79 -5.12 -13.08
N ILE A 312 -4.03 -6.38 -12.70
CA ILE A 312 -3.83 -7.51 -13.62
C ILE A 312 -4.99 -7.63 -14.57
N LEU A 313 -6.23 -7.70 -14.06
CA LEU A 313 -7.41 -7.97 -14.88
C LEU A 313 -7.76 -6.78 -15.77
N ALA A 314 -7.78 -6.97 -17.08
CA ALA A 314 -8.19 -5.94 -18.03
C ALA A 314 -9.61 -5.42 -17.76
N GLU A 315 -10.52 -6.30 -17.33
CA GLU A 315 -11.90 -5.94 -16.97
C GLU A 315 -12.00 -4.98 -15.78
N ALA A 316 -11.03 -5.05 -14.86
CA ALA A 316 -10.97 -4.19 -13.68
C ALA A 316 -10.29 -2.84 -13.95
N LEU A 317 -9.77 -2.62 -15.16
CA LEU A 317 -9.21 -1.33 -15.54
C LEU A 317 -10.29 -0.26 -15.53
N GLU A 318 -9.95 0.90 -14.98
CA GLU A 318 -10.90 2.00 -14.80
C GLU A 318 -11.42 2.54 -16.12
N LYS A 319 -12.73 2.70 -16.22
CA LYS A 319 -13.42 3.27 -17.35
C LYS A 319 -14.61 4.07 -16.85
N TRP A 320 -14.83 5.23 -17.44
CA TRP A 320 -15.88 6.14 -17.04
C TRP A 320 -16.90 6.37 -18.14
N PRO A 321 -18.19 6.41 -17.80
CA PRO A 321 -19.23 6.79 -18.78
C PRO A 321 -18.93 8.17 -19.38
N ILE A 322 -19.14 8.33 -20.69
CA ILE A 322 -18.94 9.61 -21.37
C ILE A 322 -19.72 10.72 -20.67
N TYR A 323 -20.96 10.45 -20.24
CA TYR A 323 -21.80 11.47 -19.61
C TYR A 323 -21.27 11.96 -18.26
N PHE A 324 -20.46 11.15 -17.55
CA PHE A 324 -19.74 11.61 -16.35
C PHE A 324 -18.72 12.70 -16.69
N LEU A 325 -17.92 12.45 -17.73
CA LEU A 325 -16.91 13.41 -18.17
C LEU A 325 -17.53 14.66 -18.81
N GLU A 326 -18.61 14.49 -19.56
CA GLU A 326 -19.36 15.63 -20.12
C GLU A 326 -19.95 16.53 -19.04
N LYS A 327 -20.38 15.95 -17.90
CA LYS A 327 -20.90 16.70 -16.77
C LYS A 327 -19.77 17.36 -15.96
N ALA A 328 -18.76 16.60 -15.60
CA ALA A 328 -17.72 17.06 -14.68
C ALA A 328 -16.67 17.93 -15.39
N VAL A 329 -16.23 17.53 -16.58
CA VAL A 329 -15.08 18.12 -17.29
C VAL A 329 -15.36 18.24 -18.79
N PRO A 330 -16.41 19.00 -19.19
CA PRO A 330 -16.81 19.07 -20.59
C PRO A 330 -15.69 19.58 -21.50
N GLN A 331 -14.76 20.39 -20.98
CA GLN A 331 -13.61 20.93 -21.73
C GLN A 331 -12.59 19.86 -22.15
N LEU A 332 -12.56 18.70 -21.51
CA LEU A 332 -11.67 17.60 -21.88
C LEU A 332 -12.25 16.70 -22.96
N MET A 333 -13.56 16.60 -23.08
CA MET A 333 -14.17 15.64 -24.00
C MET A 333 -13.78 15.85 -25.46
N PRO A 334 -13.71 17.09 -26.01
CA PRO A 334 -13.22 17.29 -27.38
C PRO A 334 -11.80 16.75 -27.58
N ILE A 335 -10.93 16.91 -26.60
CA ILE A 335 -9.55 16.41 -26.67
C ILE A 335 -9.51 14.89 -26.58
N ILE A 336 -10.25 14.29 -25.66
CA ILE A 336 -10.34 12.84 -25.53
C ILE A 336 -10.88 12.22 -26.83
N ARG A 337 -11.90 12.82 -27.45
CA ARG A 337 -12.42 12.37 -28.74
C ARG A 337 -11.38 12.47 -29.85
N GLU A 338 -10.60 13.55 -29.88
CA GLU A 338 -9.52 13.70 -30.85
C GLU A 338 -8.43 12.65 -30.67
N LEU A 339 -8.04 12.37 -29.43
CA LEU A 339 -7.09 11.30 -29.09
C LEU A 339 -7.59 9.94 -29.58
N ASP A 340 -8.87 9.64 -29.35
CA ASP A 340 -9.50 8.41 -29.83
C ASP A 340 -9.61 8.34 -31.34
N ASN A 341 -9.99 9.44 -32.01
CA ASN A 341 -10.06 9.52 -33.47
C ASN A 341 -8.71 9.22 -34.14
N ARG A 342 -7.63 9.71 -33.54
CA ARG A 342 -6.26 9.43 -34.04
C ARG A 342 -5.87 7.98 -33.87
N VAL A 343 -6.31 7.34 -32.78
CA VAL A 343 -6.13 5.89 -32.60
C VAL A 343 -6.91 5.12 -33.67
N ARG A 344 -8.19 5.43 -33.89
CA ARG A 344 -9.04 4.79 -34.88
C ARG A 344 -8.50 4.92 -36.28
N ALA A 345 -7.83 6.02 -36.61
CA ALA A 345 -7.23 6.26 -37.90
C ALA A 345 -5.98 5.37 -38.18
N LYS A 346 -5.31 4.92 -37.12
CA LYS A 346 -4.04 4.17 -37.19
C LYS A 346 -4.17 2.69 -36.85
N VAL A 347 -5.15 2.32 -36.01
CA VAL A 347 -5.28 0.99 -35.44
C VAL A 347 -6.64 0.42 -35.81
N SER A 348 -6.66 -0.79 -36.34
CA SER A 348 -7.89 -1.51 -36.69
C SER A 348 -8.47 -2.34 -35.55
N ASP A 349 -7.67 -2.64 -34.54
CA ASP A 349 -8.11 -3.42 -33.37
C ASP A 349 -8.98 -2.58 -32.43
N GLU A 350 -10.29 -2.76 -32.53
CA GLU A 350 -11.29 -2.03 -31.73
C GLU A 350 -11.14 -2.25 -30.23
N SER A 351 -10.53 -3.35 -29.79
CA SER A 351 -10.32 -3.63 -28.36
C SER A 351 -9.37 -2.62 -27.70
N THR A 352 -8.60 -1.87 -28.49
CA THR A 352 -7.63 -0.88 -28.01
C THR A 352 -8.18 0.55 -28.02
N TYR A 353 -9.39 0.78 -28.51
CA TYR A 353 -9.94 2.12 -28.61
C TYR A 353 -10.16 2.76 -27.23
N ILE A 354 -9.94 4.07 -27.13
CA ILE A 354 -10.11 4.83 -25.90
C ILE A 354 -11.58 4.92 -25.54
N ILE A 355 -12.40 5.30 -26.53
CA ILE A 355 -13.86 5.38 -26.36
C ILE A 355 -14.48 4.14 -26.99
N LYS A 356 -15.15 3.35 -26.17
CA LYS A 356 -15.83 2.13 -26.58
C LYS A 356 -17.05 1.89 -25.72
N ASP A 357 -18.18 1.52 -26.32
CA ASP A 357 -19.43 1.20 -25.65
C ASP A 357 -19.93 2.31 -24.68
N GLY A 358 -19.72 3.57 -25.06
CA GLY A 358 -20.11 4.72 -24.24
C GLY A 358 -19.22 4.98 -23.05
N LEU A 359 -18.06 4.31 -22.97
CA LEU A 359 -17.10 4.41 -21.87
C LEU A 359 -15.74 4.93 -22.36
N VAL A 360 -15.11 5.74 -21.54
CA VAL A 360 -13.72 6.18 -21.76
C VAL A 360 -12.79 5.27 -20.96
N HIS A 361 -11.94 4.53 -21.66
CA HIS A 361 -10.98 3.60 -21.07
C HIS A 361 -9.68 4.31 -20.71
N MET A 362 -9.47 4.53 -19.43
CA MET A 362 -8.38 5.38 -18.95
C MET A 362 -7.00 4.78 -19.25
N ALA A 363 -6.80 3.49 -19.00
CA ALA A 363 -5.53 2.83 -19.30
C ALA A 363 -5.20 2.83 -20.80
N HIS A 364 -6.21 2.73 -21.66
CA HIS A 364 -5.99 2.78 -23.12
C HIS A 364 -5.37 4.12 -23.54
N MET A 365 -5.84 5.20 -22.97
CA MET A 365 -5.28 6.53 -23.19
C MET A 365 -3.82 6.61 -22.73
N ASP A 366 -3.52 6.08 -21.54
CA ASP A 366 -2.16 6.04 -20.97
C ASP A 366 -1.20 5.28 -21.86
N ILE A 367 -1.63 4.14 -22.41
CA ILE A 367 -0.78 3.28 -23.24
C ILE A 367 -0.53 3.90 -24.63
N HIS A 368 -1.56 4.43 -25.27
CA HIS A 368 -1.40 5.07 -26.58
C HIS A 368 -0.53 6.32 -26.53
N TYR A 369 -0.67 7.13 -25.48
CA TYR A 369 -0.06 8.46 -25.36
C TYR A 369 0.99 8.58 -24.26
N GLY A 370 1.48 7.45 -23.76
CA GLY A 370 2.64 7.38 -22.88
C GLY A 370 3.85 6.79 -23.61
N TYR A 371 5.06 7.09 -23.14
CA TYR A 371 6.27 6.54 -23.74
C TYR A 371 6.76 5.24 -23.06
N SER A 372 6.21 4.90 -21.92
CA SER A 372 6.54 3.67 -21.16
C SER A 372 5.32 3.13 -20.44
N VAL A 373 5.18 1.82 -20.45
CA VAL A 373 4.17 1.05 -19.72
C VAL A 373 4.89 -0.02 -18.93
N ASN A 374 4.85 0.05 -17.60
CA ASN A 374 5.49 -0.99 -16.80
C ASN A 374 4.52 -1.73 -15.91
N GLY A 375 4.78 -3.03 -15.77
CA GLY A 375 4.26 -3.84 -14.69
C GLY A 375 5.13 -3.70 -13.44
N VAL A 376 4.72 -4.32 -12.33
CA VAL A 376 5.30 -4.09 -11.00
C VAL A 376 5.89 -5.35 -10.35
N ALA A 377 5.90 -6.47 -11.07
CA ALA A 377 6.62 -7.70 -10.77
C ALA A 377 6.83 -8.47 -12.07
N TYR A 378 7.79 -9.39 -12.08
CA TYR A 378 8.11 -10.16 -13.30
C TYR A 378 6.88 -10.89 -13.86
N LEU A 379 6.21 -11.68 -13.01
CA LEU A 379 5.03 -12.44 -13.43
C LEU A 379 3.90 -11.51 -13.91
N HIS A 380 3.64 -10.43 -13.19
CA HIS A 380 2.65 -9.44 -13.58
C HIS A 380 2.91 -8.89 -14.98
N THR A 381 4.14 -8.50 -15.26
CA THR A 381 4.53 -7.97 -16.55
C THR A 381 4.36 -9.00 -17.67
N GLU A 382 4.72 -10.25 -17.42
CA GLU A 382 4.50 -11.35 -18.39
C GLU A 382 3.02 -11.60 -18.66
N ILE A 383 2.17 -11.56 -17.62
CA ILE A 383 0.71 -11.68 -17.77
C ILE A 383 0.15 -10.52 -18.61
N LEU A 384 0.61 -9.29 -18.37
CA LEU A 384 0.21 -8.14 -19.17
C LEU A 384 0.56 -8.31 -20.64
N LYS A 385 1.79 -8.71 -20.93
CA LYS A 385 2.29 -8.90 -22.31
C LYS A 385 1.58 -10.03 -23.05
N ASN A 386 1.41 -11.17 -22.37
CA ASN A 386 1.00 -12.42 -23.04
C ASN A 386 -0.50 -12.69 -22.95
N SER A 387 -1.23 -11.98 -22.09
CA SER A 387 -2.65 -12.21 -21.83
C SER A 387 -3.44 -10.90 -21.79
N GLU A 388 -3.43 -10.20 -20.66
CA GLU A 388 -4.38 -9.13 -20.35
C GLU A 388 -4.25 -7.88 -21.23
N LEU A 389 -3.05 -7.48 -21.59
CA LEU A 389 -2.76 -6.34 -22.47
C LEU A 389 -2.00 -6.77 -23.73
N ASN A 390 -2.15 -8.02 -24.14
CA ASN A 390 -1.48 -8.56 -25.33
C ASN A 390 -1.81 -7.76 -26.58
N ASN A 391 -3.05 -7.28 -26.74
CA ASN A 391 -3.49 -6.41 -27.80
C ASN A 391 -2.63 -5.12 -27.90
N PHE A 392 -2.31 -4.51 -26.78
CA PHE A 392 -1.42 -3.34 -26.72
C PHE A 392 0.05 -3.71 -26.91
N TYR A 393 0.47 -4.84 -26.36
CA TYR A 393 1.86 -5.31 -26.53
C TYR A 393 2.19 -5.55 -27.99
N LYS A 394 1.24 -6.06 -28.76
CA LYS A 394 1.39 -6.21 -30.22
C LYS A 394 1.58 -4.87 -30.94
N LEU A 395 0.94 -3.80 -30.46
CA LEU A 395 1.06 -2.47 -31.05
C LEU A 395 2.36 -1.77 -30.61
N TYR A 396 2.75 -1.89 -29.34
CA TYR A 396 3.83 -1.13 -28.73
C TYR A 396 4.77 -2.02 -27.90
N PRO A 397 5.39 -3.06 -28.48
CA PRO A 397 6.24 -3.94 -27.70
C PRO A 397 7.39 -3.20 -27.01
N GLU A 398 7.88 -2.12 -27.57
CA GLU A 398 8.96 -1.30 -27.06
C GLU A 398 8.60 -0.49 -25.80
N LYS A 399 7.32 -0.26 -25.53
CA LYS A 399 6.87 0.49 -24.35
C LYS A 399 6.83 -0.37 -23.10
N PHE A 400 6.62 -1.69 -23.24
CA PHE A 400 6.39 -2.60 -22.12
C PHE A 400 7.70 -3.00 -21.42
N ASN A 401 7.75 -2.82 -20.12
CA ASN A 401 8.89 -3.22 -19.29
C ASN A 401 8.44 -3.57 -17.88
N ASN A 402 9.34 -4.20 -17.11
CA ASN A 402 9.10 -4.55 -15.72
C ASN A 402 9.92 -3.66 -14.79
N LYS A 403 9.27 -3.17 -13.74
CA LYS A 403 9.92 -2.54 -12.59
C LYS A 403 9.37 -3.19 -11.33
N THR A 404 10.03 -4.25 -10.87
CA THR A 404 9.61 -4.91 -9.63
C THR A 404 9.58 -3.91 -8.48
N ASN A 405 8.45 -3.87 -7.77
CA ASN A 405 8.26 -3.00 -6.63
C ASN A 405 9.34 -3.19 -5.58
N GLY A 406 9.48 -2.22 -4.72
CA GLY A 406 10.39 -2.24 -3.60
C GLY A 406 9.86 -1.46 -2.41
N ILE A 407 10.57 -1.56 -1.31
CA ILE A 407 10.23 -0.94 -0.03
C ILE A 407 11.42 -0.16 0.51
N THR A 408 11.18 0.92 1.25
CA THR A 408 12.25 1.65 1.92
C THR A 408 12.71 0.91 3.18
N PHE A 409 14.00 0.60 3.25
CA PHE A 409 14.60 -0.04 4.42
C PHE A 409 14.71 0.92 5.61
N ARG A 410 14.71 2.23 5.39
CA ARG A 410 14.68 3.24 6.45
C ARG A 410 13.48 3.01 7.37
N ARG A 411 12.29 2.87 6.80
CA ARG A 411 11.07 2.60 7.59
C ARG A 411 10.95 1.13 7.99
N TRP A 412 11.12 0.23 7.02
CA TRP A 412 10.72 -1.18 7.20
C TRP A 412 11.80 -2.07 7.81
N LEU A 413 12.95 -1.51 8.14
CA LEU A 413 13.99 -2.18 8.91
C LEU A 413 14.58 -1.23 9.98
N MET A 414 15.16 -0.12 9.59
CA MET A 414 15.87 0.78 10.52
C MET A 414 14.94 1.38 11.58
N SER A 415 13.76 1.84 11.19
CA SER A 415 12.79 2.44 12.10
C SER A 415 12.01 1.40 12.91
N CYS A 416 11.41 0.41 12.25
CA CYS A 416 10.51 -0.53 12.91
C CYS A 416 11.22 -1.71 13.60
N ASN A 417 12.48 -1.99 13.27
CA ASN A 417 13.24 -3.10 13.86
C ASN A 417 14.71 -2.70 14.12
N PRO A 418 14.94 -1.76 15.03
CA PRO A 418 16.27 -1.27 15.31
C PRO A 418 17.21 -2.36 15.87
N GLU A 419 16.70 -3.37 16.56
CA GLU A 419 17.47 -4.49 17.11
C GLU A 419 18.02 -5.37 15.98
N LEU A 420 17.22 -5.67 14.96
CA LEU A 420 17.70 -6.40 13.78
C LEU A 420 18.69 -5.55 12.97
N SER A 421 18.41 -4.27 12.81
CA SER A 421 19.31 -3.32 12.15
C SER A 421 20.69 -3.27 12.83
N ALA A 422 20.71 -3.22 14.16
CA ALA A 422 21.95 -3.25 14.94
C ALA A 422 22.71 -4.57 14.77
N MET A 423 22.00 -5.70 14.82
CA MET A 423 22.60 -7.02 14.60
C MET A 423 23.25 -7.12 13.21
N ILE A 424 22.56 -6.68 12.17
CA ILE A 424 23.10 -6.68 10.80
C ILE A 424 24.36 -5.82 10.72
N THR A 425 24.33 -4.63 11.29
CA THR A 425 25.48 -3.70 11.28
C THR A 425 26.68 -4.29 12.02
N ASP A 426 26.46 -4.96 13.15
CA ASP A 426 27.53 -5.64 13.89
C ASP A 426 28.20 -6.75 13.07
N LEU A 427 27.42 -7.46 12.24
CA LEU A 427 27.91 -8.59 11.44
C LEU A 427 28.61 -8.17 10.14
N ILE A 428 28.08 -7.19 9.44
CA ILE A 428 28.52 -6.86 8.08
C ILE A 428 28.91 -5.38 7.87
N GLY A 429 28.88 -4.56 8.93
CA GLY A 429 29.09 -3.11 8.82
C GLY A 429 27.83 -2.38 8.42
N ASP A 430 27.90 -1.06 8.26
CA ASP A 430 26.76 -0.18 7.99
C ASP A 430 26.50 0.13 6.50
N GLY A 431 27.34 -0.42 5.62
CA GLY A 431 27.24 -0.18 4.17
C GLY A 431 25.89 -0.58 3.57
N TRP A 432 25.22 -1.58 4.14
CA TRP A 432 23.90 -2.03 3.70
C TRP A 432 22.82 -0.94 3.78
N LYS A 433 23.01 0.07 4.61
CA LYS A 433 22.07 1.20 4.74
C LYS A 433 22.02 2.06 3.48
N LYS A 434 23.09 2.04 2.68
CA LYS A 434 23.20 2.75 1.39
C LYS A 434 23.15 1.81 0.19
N ASP A 435 23.66 0.60 0.34
CA ASP A 435 23.61 -0.45 -0.68
C ASP A 435 23.00 -1.72 -0.09
N ALA A 436 21.71 -1.91 -0.32
CA ALA A 436 20.96 -3.04 0.20
C ALA A 436 21.49 -4.40 -0.28
N ASN A 437 22.22 -4.47 -1.39
CA ASN A 437 22.84 -5.71 -1.88
C ASN A 437 23.86 -6.28 -0.90
N GLU A 438 24.43 -5.45 -0.03
CA GLU A 438 25.36 -5.91 1.00
C GLU A 438 24.71 -6.87 2.01
N LEU A 439 23.37 -6.91 2.13
CA LEU A 439 22.70 -7.90 2.97
C LEU A 439 23.05 -9.35 2.60
N GLU A 440 23.44 -9.62 1.36
CA GLU A 440 23.86 -10.96 0.95
C GLU A 440 25.04 -11.49 1.78
N LYS A 441 25.88 -10.63 2.34
CA LYS A 441 26.99 -11.01 3.23
C LYS A 441 26.50 -11.75 4.48
N LEU A 442 25.23 -11.58 4.87
CA LEU A 442 24.62 -12.34 5.97
C LEU A 442 24.59 -13.84 5.69
N GLY A 443 24.58 -14.24 4.43
CA GLY A 443 24.67 -15.65 4.03
C GLY A 443 25.91 -16.37 4.57
N ASN A 444 26.99 -15.67 4.88
CA ASN A 444 28.19 -16.25 5.48
C ASN A 444 27.98 -16.74 6.93
N TYR A 445 26.89 -16.35 7.56
CA TYR A 445 26.57 -16.65 8.96
C TYR A 445 25.48 -17.70 9.14
N VAL A 446 24.98 -18.32 8.07
CA VAL A 446 23.85 -19.28 8.15
C VAL A 446 24.17 -20.53 8.96
N ASN A 447 25.43 -20.84 9.18
CA ASN A 447 25.88 -21.98 10.01
C ASN A 447 26.53 -21.53 11.32
N ASP A 448 26.43 -20.25 11.69
CA ASP A 448 26.95 -19.71 12.94
C ASP A 448 25.87 -19.77 14.01
N ASP A 449 25.99 -20.70 14.95
CA ASP A 449 24.99 -20.92 15.99
C ASP A 449 24.75 -19.69 16.86
N ALA A 450 25.79 -18.91 17.17
CA ALA A 450 25.66 -17.71 17.99
C ALA A 450 24.84 -16.62 17.24
N VAL A 451 25.04 -16.50 15.95
CA VAL A 451 24.27 -15.57 15.09
C VAL A 451 22.81 -16.01 15.00
N LEU A 452 22.57 -17.30 14.81
CA LEU A 452 21.21 -17.84 14.75
C LEU A 452 20.46 -17.67 16.07
N ASP A 453 21.13 -17.89 17.21
CA ASP A 453 20.54 -17.66 18.53
C ASP A 453 20.21 -16.17 18.74
N ARG A 454 21.09 -15.27 18.32
CA ARG A 454 20.85 -13.83 18.38
C ARG A 454 19.63 -13.43 17.53
N LEU A 455 19.51 -13.98 16.33
CA LEU A 455 18.36 -13.71 15.45
C LEU A 455 17.05 -14.16 16.08
N LEU A 456 17.03 -15.35 16.68
CA LEU A 456 15.85 -15.86 17.42
C LEU A 456 15.51 -14.97 18.62
N ALA A 457 16.52 -14.47 19.35
CA ALA A 457 16.31 -13.55 20.46
C ALA A 457 15.71 -12.20 20.01
N VAL A 458 16.18 -11.66 18.90
CA VAL A 458 15.62 -10.44 18.30
C VAL A 458 14.14 -10.65 17.97
N LYS A 459 13.81 -11.76 17.32
CA LYS A 459 12.41 -12.08 16.99
C LYS A 459 11.56 -12.24 18.25
N ALA A 460 12.03 -12.95 19.24
CA ALA A 460 11.33 -13.13 20.51
C ALA A 460 11.04 -11.78 21.20
N GLY A 461 11.98 -10.84 21.17
CA GLY A 461 11.79 -9.49 21.68
C GLY A 461 10.68 -8.74 20.93
N LYS A 462 10.66 -8.83 19.61
CA LYS A 462 9.62 -8.19 18.79
C LYS A 462 8.24 -8.81 19.02
N LYS A 463 8.17 -10.10 19.25
CA LYS A 463 6.91 -10.78 19.59
C LYS A 463 6.38 -10.33 20.95
N ALA A 464 7.26 -10.17 21.93
CA ALA A 464 6.91 -9.62 23.25
C ALA A 464 6.43 -8.16 23.14
N ASP A 465 7.10 -7.34 22.34
CA ASP A 465 6.70 -5.95 22.09
C ASP A 465 5.29 -5.88 21.49
N LEU A 466 4.99 -6.70 20.50
CA LEU A 466 3.66 -6.73 19.87
C LEU A 466 2.59 -7.18 20.86
N LYS A 467 2.87 -8.23 21.63
CA LYS A 467 1.97 -8.70 22.70
C LYS A 467 1.59 -7.57 23.64
N ASN A 468 2.58 -6.85 24.16
CA ASN A 468 2.38 -5.76 25.10
C ASN A 468 1.61 -4.59 24.46
N TYR A 469 1.95 -4.25 23.23
CA TYR A 469 1.30 -3.19 22.47
C TYR A 469 -0.19 -3.48 22.23
N LEU A 470 -0.52 -4.66 21.73
CA LEU A 470 -1.91 -5.06 21.46
C LEU A 470 -2.72 -5.28 22.74
N ASN A 471 -2.10 -5.74 23.81
CA ASN A 471 -2.77 -5.81 25.11
C ASN A 471 -3.16 -4.41 25.61
N MET A 472 -2.23 -3.47 25.53
CA MET A 472 -2.47 -2.09 25.94
C MET A 472 -3.51 -1.39 25.06
N LYS A 473 -3.42 -1.55 23.74
CA LYS A 473 -4.28 -0.81 22.79
C LYS A 473 -5.64 -1.46 22.57
N GLN A 474 -5.73 -2.77 22.57
CA GLN A 474 -6.93 -3.51 22.18
C GLN A 474 -7.35 -4.61 23.18
N GLY A 475 -6.64 -4.74 24.27
CA GLY A 475 -6.97 -5.70 25.34
C GLY A 475 -6.75 -7.17 24.96
N PHE A 476 -5.91 -7.46 23.98
CA PHE A 476 -5.64 -8.82 23.53
C PHE A 476 -4.71 -9.56 24.49
N ASP A 477 -5.09 -10.79 24.84
CA ASP A 477 -4.27 -11.72 25.62
C ASP A 477 -3.53 -12.67 24.69
N ILE A 478 -2.27 -12.36 24.39
CA ILE A 478 -1.45 -13.06 23.40
C ILE A 478 -0.37 -13.85 24.12
N ASP A 479 -0.16 -15.11 23.68
CA ASP A 479 0.99 -15.94 24.09
C ASP A 479 2.19 -15.65 23.18
N GLU A 480 3.20 -14.97 23.71
CA GLU A 480 4.42 -14.61 22.96
C GLU A 480 5.28 -15.82 22.55
N ASN A 481 5.05 -16.98 23.16
CA ASN A 481 5.73 -18.23 22.79
C ASN A 481 5.00 -19.01 21.68
N SER A 482 3.82 -18.54 21.26
CA SER A 482 3.08 -19.12 20.16
C SER A 482 3.72 -18.73 18.81
N ILE A 483 3.35 -19.47 17.75
CA ILE A 483 3.70 -19.11 16.37
C ILE A 483 2.82 -17.90 15.97
N TYR A 484 3.45 -16.81 15.53
CA TYR A 484 2.73 -15.64 15.02
C TYR A 484 2.54 -15.78 13.51
N ASP A 485 1.34 -16.17 13.13
CA ASP A 485 0.90 -16.36 11.75
C ASP A 485 0.03 -15.18 11.35
N ILE A 486 0.52 -14.35 10.42
CA ILE A 486 -0.04 -13.01 10.18
C ILE A 486 -0.46 -12.82 8.73
N GLN A 487 -1.71 -12.36 8.56
CA GLN A 487 -2.25 -11.88 7.29
C GLN A 487 -2.78 -10.46 7.47
N VAL A 488 -2.02 -9.47 7.03
CA VAL A 488 -2.38 -8.05 7.13
C VAL A 488 -2.29 -7.38 5.76
N LYS A 489 -3.44 -6.99 5.25
CA LYS A 489 -3.61 -6.36 3.93
C LYS A 489 -5.06 -5.90 3.78
N ARG A 490 -5.33 -5.03 2.80
CA ARG A 490 -6.72 -4.66 2.47
C ARG A 490 -7.56 -5.91 2.23
N LEU A 491 -8.80 -5.92 2.71
CA LEU A 491 -9.67 -7.06 2.49
C LEU A 491 -10.22 -7.07 1.06
N HIS A 492 -9.93 -8.15 0.36
CA HIS A 492 -10.47 -8.44 -0.95
C HIS A 492 -10.54 -9.96 -1.14
N GLU A 493 -11.58 -10.45 -1.81
CA GLU A 493 -11.78 -11.89 -2.02
C GLU A 493 -10.60 -12.56 -2.73
N TYR A 494 -9.88 -11.85 -3.64
CA TYR A 494 -8.73 -12.45 -4.33
C TYR A 494 -7.51 -12.64 -3.41
N LYS A 495 -7.41 -11.86 -2.31
CA LYS A 495 -6.38 -12.02 -1.27
C LYS A 495 -6.68 -13.19 -0.34
N ARG A 496 -7.87 -13.69 -0.41
CA ARG A 496 -8.38 -14.93 0.17
C ARG A 496 -8.29 -15.03 1.70
N GLN A 497 -8.57 -13.92 2.41
CA GLN A 497 -8.73 -13.97 3.87
C GLN A 497 -9.79 -15.00 4.27
N GLN A 498 -10.82 -15.21 3.45
CA GLN A 498 -11.82 -16.27 3.66
C GLN A 498 -11.20 -17.67 3.68
N MET A 499 -10.17 -17.93 2.89
CA MET A 499 -9.48 -19.23 2.91
C MET A 499 -8.72 -19.44 4.22
N ASN A 500 -8.07 -18.40 4.74
CA ASN A 500 -7.44 -18.40 6.04
C ASN A 500 -8.48 -18.62 7.17
N ALA A 501 -9.64 -17.95 7.09
CA ALA A 501 -10.74 -18.16 8.03
C ALA A 501 -11.25 -19.61 8.01
N LEU A 502 -11.38 -20.21 6.83
CA LEU A 502 -11.76 -21.63 6.68
C LEU A 502 -10.70 -22.55 7.30
N TYR A 503 -9.42 -22.25 7.12
CA TYR A 503 -8.35 -22.99 7.78
C TYR A 503 -8.45 -22.91 9.31
N VAL A 504 -8.71 -21.73 9.85
CA VAL A 504 -8.90 -21.52 11.29
C VAL A 504 -10.05 -22.40 11.82
N ILE A 505 -11.15 -22.48 11.09
CA ILE A 505 -12.28 -23.36 11.43
C ILE A 505 -11.85 -24.81 11.40
N HIS A 506 -11.13 -25.24 10.37
CA HIS A 506 -10.58 -26.60 10.25
C HIS A 506 -9.70 -26.92 11.47
N LYS A 507 -8.80 -26.04 11.84
CA LYS A 507 -7.90 -26.23 12.99
C LYS A 507 -8.64 -26.27 14.32
N TYR A 508 -9.67 -25.44 14.47
CA TYR A 508 -10.57 -25.46 15.61
C TYR A 508 -11.17 -26.87 15.81
N PHE A 509 -11.70 -27.48 14.75
CA PHE A 509 -12.25 -28.83 14.81
C PHE A 509 -11.20 -29.89 15.10
N GLU A 510 -10.00 -29.80 14.51
CA GLU A 510 -8.92 -30.72 14.81
C GLU A 510 -8.54 -30.72 16.30
N ILE A 511 -8.45 -29.53 16.91
CA ILE A 511 -8.14 -29.40 18.33
C ILE A 511 -9.28 -29.96 19.18
N LYS A 512 -10.54 -29.71 18.84
CA LYS A 512 -11.71 -30.28 19.53
C LYS A 512 -11.73 -31.81 19.45
N GLU A 513 -11.19 -32.40 18.40
CA GLU A 513 -11.03 -33.82 18.19
C GLU A 513 -9.76 -34.42 18.86
N GLY A 514 -9.00 -33.60 19.57
CA GLY A 514 -7.80 -34.02 20.30
C GLY A 514 -6.48 -33.88 19.54
N LYS A 515 -6.48 -33.36 18.31
CA LYS A 515 -5.26 -33.12 17.51
C LYS A 515 -4.65 -31.77 17.88
N LYS A 516 -3.89 -31.73 18.95
CA LYS A 516 -3.29 -30.51 19.47
C LYS A 516 -1.99 -30.17 18.75
N PRO A 517 -1.74 -28.92 18.32
CA PRO A 517 -0.46 -28.53 17.73
C PRO A 517 0.66 -28.62 18.78
N ALA A 518 1.86 -28.99 18.32
CA ALA A 518 3.04 -29.07 19.18
C ALA A 518 3.43 -27.70 19.79
N THR A 519 3.26 -26.63 19.02
CA THR A 519 3.45 -25.26 19.47
C THR A 519 2.13 -24.51 19.31
N PRO A 520 1.68 -23.76 20.32
CA PRO A 520 0.47 -22.92 20.19
C PRO A 520 0.59 -21.97 19.01
N ILE A 521 -0.55 -21.63 18.41
CA ILE A 521 -0.64 -20.79 17.22
C ILE A 521 -1.48 -19.57 17.53
N THR A 522 -0.99 -18.40 17.16
CA THR A 522 -1.76 -17.16 17.15
C THR A 522 -1.88 -16.65 15.72
N VAL A 523 -3.10 -16.58 15.22
CA VAL A 523 -3.42 -16.07 13.90
C VAL A 523 -3.84 -14.62 14.03
N PHE A 524 -3.13 -13.73 13.33
CA PHE A 524 -3.45 -12.30 13.30
C PHE A 524 -4.00 -11.93 11.93
N PHE A 525 -5.13 -11.23 11.94
CA PHE A 525 -5.68 -10.55 10.77
C PHE A 525 -5.64 -9.05 10.98
N GLY A 526 -5.43 -8.31 9.91
CA GLY A 526 -5.62 -6.87 9.88
C GLY A 526 -6.06 -6.48 8.48
N ALA A 527 -7.25 -5.89 8.37
CA ALA A 527 -7.82 -5.58 7.07
C ALA A 527 -8.93 -4.54 7.19
N LYS A 528 -8.99 -3.64 6.22
CA LYS A 528 -10.14 -2.75 6.02
C LYS A 528 -10.85 -3.15 4.73
N ALA A 529 -12.18 -3.23 4.79
CA ALA A 529 -13.02 -3.46 3.62
C ALA A 529 -13.54 -2.13 3.09
N ALA A 530 -13.60 -1.98 1.76
CA ALA A 530 -14.26 -0.82 1.17
C ALA A 530 -15.72 -0.78 1.64
N PRO A 531 -16.28 0.41 1.96
CA PRO A 531 -17.63 0.51 2.52
C PRO A 531 -18.72 -0.15 1.69
N ALA A 532 -18.62 -0.09 0.36
CA ALA A 532 -19.58 -0.68 -0.57
C ALA A 532 -19.37 -2.18 -0.81
N TYR A 533 -18.24 -2.76 -0.37
CA TYR A 533 -17.89 -4.14 -0.63
C TYR A 533 -18.47 -5.06 0.45
N ILE A 534 -19.72 -5.44 0.28
CA ILE A 534 -20.52 -6.15 1.29
C ILE A 534 -19.93 -7.50 1.65
N ILE A 535 -19.53 -8.32 0.68
CA ILE A 535 -18.93 -9.65 0.93
C ILE A 535 -17.61 -9.52 1.71
N ALA A 536 -16.81 -8.51 1.42
CA ALA A 536 -15.60 -8.23 2.20
C ALA A 536 -15.92 -7.92 3.66
N LYS A 537 -16.95 -7.15 3.92
CA LYS A 537 -17.45 -6.88 5.28
C LYS A 537 -17.98 -8.14 5.97
N ASP A 538 -18.61 -9.03 5.22
CA ASP A 538 -19.07 -10.33 5.74
C ASP A 538 -17.89 -11.23 6.14
N ILE A 539 -16.78 -11.18 5.41
CA ILE A 539 -15.56 -11.92 5.75
C ILE A 539 -14.96 -11.38 7.06
N ILE A 540 -14.88 -10.06 7.22
CA ILE A 540 -14.44 -9.44 8.50
C ILE A 540 -15.35 -9.89 9.63
N HIS A 541 -16.66 -9.88 9.42
CA HIS A 541 -17.64 -10.32 10.41
C HIS A 541 -17.39 -11.77 10.85
N LEU A 542 -17.16 -12.67 9.90
CA LEU A 542 -16.82 -14.07 10.21
C LEU A 542 -15.55 -14.16 11.07
N ILE A 543 -14.49 -13.45 10.70
CA ILE A 543 -13.22 -13.47 11.45
C ILE A 543 -13.42 -12.99 12.90
N LEU A 544 -14.19 -11.92 13.09
CA LEU A 544 -14.51 -11.39 14.42
C LEU A 544 -15.36 -12.37 15.24
N CYS A 545 -16.31 -13.07 14.61
CA CYS A 545 -17.07 -14.15 15.26
C CYS A 545 -16.15 -15.29 15.68
N LEU A 546 -15.23 -15.73 14.82
CA LEU A 546 -14.26 -16.76 15.14
C LEU A 546 -13.33 -16.36 16.27
N GLN A 547 -12.89 -15.11 16.31
CA GLN A 547 -12.11 -14.58 17.43
C GLN A 547 -12.86 -14.76 18.75
N GLN A 548 -14.11 -14.38 18.80
CA GLN A 548 -14.93 -14.46 20.01
C GLN A 548 -15.14 -15.93 20.45
N ILE A 549 -15.45 -16.83 19.50
CA ILE A 549 -15.71 -18.23 19.79
C ILE A 549 -14.43 -18.95 20.26
N ILE A 550 -13.36 -18.83 19.49
CA ILE A 550 -12.12 -19.60 19.70
C ILE A 550 -11.39 -19.15 20.96
N ASN A 551 -11.24 -17.82 21.14
CA ASN A 551 -10.47 -17.29 22.27
C ASN A 551 -11.18 -17.49 23.61
N ASN A 552 -12.46 -17.75 23.62
CA ASN A 552 -13.27 -18.04 24.81
C ASN A 552 -13.55 -19.54 25.01
N ASP A 553 -13.07 -20.42 24.12
CA ASP A 553 -13.20 -21.85 24.27
C ASP A 553 -12.00 -22.42 25.04
N PRO A 554 -12.18 -22.89 26.28
CA PRO A 554 -11.07 -23.37 27.13
C PRO A 554 -10.39 -24.64 26.58
N GLU A 555 -11.04 -25.39 25.71
CA GLU A 555 -10.44 -26.58 25.06
C GLU A 555 -9.52 -26.19 23.89
N VAL A 556 -9.71 -25.01 23.30
CA VAL A 556 -9.02 -24.57 22.07
C VAL A 556 -8.05 -23.44 22.34
N SER A 557 -8.42 -22.45 23.15
CA SER A 557 -7.63 -21.22 23.35
C SER A 557 -6.20 -21.44 23.85
N PRO A 558 -5.86 -22.52 24.62
CA PRO A 558 -4.45 -22.78 24.94
C PRO A 558 -3.58 -23.14 23.72
N TYR A 559 -4.18 -23.55 22.62
CA TYR A 559 -3.50 -24.04 21.42
C TYR A 559 -3.68 -23.16 20.19
N LEU A 560 -4.79 -22.43 20.13
CA LEU A 560 -5.13 -21.57 19.00
C LEU A 560 -5.86 -20.33 19.49
N LYS A 561 -5.37 -19.17 19.10
CA LYS A 561 -6.07 -17.89 19.27
C LYS A 561 -6.11 -17.15 17.93
N VAL A 562 -7.14 -16.35 17.75
CA VAL A 562 -7.36 -15.53 16.55
C VAL A 562 -7.62 -14.10 16.97
N PHE A 563 -6.90 -13.17 16.35
CA PHE A 563 -7.09 -11.75 16.61
C PHE A 563 -7.23 -10.99 15.30
N MET A 564 -8.30 -10.21 15.20
CA MET A 564 -8.49 -9.21 14.16
C MET A 564 -8.12 -7.86 14.75
N VAL A 565 -7.01 -7.28 14.31
CA VAL A 565 -6.62 -5.95 14.80
C VAL A 565 -7.56 -4.88 14.23
N GLU A 566 -7.99 -3.96 15.11
CA GLU A 566 -8.85 -2.86 14.71
C GLU A 566 -8.02 -1.75 14.06
N ASN A 567 -8.54 -1.19 12.98
CA ASN A 567 -7.98 -0.03 12.30
C ASN A 567 -6.52 -0.22 11.88
N TYR A 568 -6.24 -1.32 11.19
CA TYR A 568 -4.90 -1.59 10.65
C TYR A 568 -4.40 -0.41 9.81
N ASN A 569 -3.19 0.05 10.11
CA ASN A 569 -2.55 1.19 9.48
C ASN A 569 -1.02 1.00 9.45
N VAL A 570 -0.26 2.00 9.01
CA VAL A 570 1.20 1.90 8.94
C VAL A 570 1.82 1.74 10.34
N THR A 571 1.32 2.44 11.32
CA THR A 571 1.80 2.32 12.71
C THR A 571 1.64 0.89 13.23
N MET A 572 0.49 0.27 13.00
CA MET A 572 0.24 -1.12 13.38
C MET A 572 1.15 -2.08 12.58
N ALA A 573 1.32 -1.83 11.29
CA ALA A 573 2.21 -2.62 10.44
C ALA A 573 3.65 -2.63 10.95
N GLU A 574 4.16 -1.48 11.41
CA GLU A 574 5.50 -1.35 11.98
C GLU A 574 5.70 -2.16 13.26
N LYS A 575 4.61 -2.45 13.98
CA LYS A 575 4.63 -3.32 15.17
C LYS A 575 4.48 -4.79 14.82
N MET A 576 3.63 -5.12 13.84
CA MET A 576 3.30 -6.50 13.50
C MET A 576 4.34 -7.17 12.61
N ILE A 577 4.90 -6.46 11.64
CA ILE A 577 5.83 -7.03 10.66
C ILE A 577 7.10 -7.57 11.31
N PRO A 578 7.79 -6.85 12.22
CA PRO A 578 8.97 -7.39 12.89
C PRO A 578 8.68 -8.63 13.77
N ALA A 579 7.46 -8.75 14.27
CA ALA A 579 7.04 -9.85 15.16
C ALA A 579 6.58 -11.11 14.44
N CYS A 580 6.45 -11.08 13.13
CA CYS A 580 5.86 -12.17 12.35
C CYS A 580 6.80 -13.37 12.22
N ASP A 581 6.25 -14.58 12.40
CA ASP A 581 6.92 -15.83 12.08
C ASP A 581 6.55 -16.33 10.68
N ILE A 582 5.26 -16.35 10.37
CA ILE A 582 4.73 -16.82 9.08
C ILE A 582 3.93 -15.72 8.42
N SER A 583 4.36 -15.31 7.24
CA SER A 583 3.73 -14.29 6.40
C SER A 583 2.77 -14.93 5.41
N GLU A 584 1.49 -14.70 5.59
CA GLU A 584 0.42 -15.23 4.72
C GLU A 584 0.28 -14.37 3.46
N GLN A 585 0.68 -14.94 2.31
CA GLN A 585 0.66 -14.30 1.00
C GLN A 585 -0.08 -15.20 0.00
N ILE A 586 -1.37 -15.40 0.26
CA ILE A 586 -2.19 -16.49 -0.28
C ILE A 586 -3.19 -16.07 -1.35
N SER A 587 -2.92 -14.99 -2.06
CA SER A 587 -3.76 -14.55 -3.19
C SER A 587 -3.93 -15.67 -4.23
N LEU A 588 -5.04 -15.64 -4.96
CA LEU A 588 -5.21 -16.53 -6.09
C LEU A 588 -4.14 -16.21 -7.15
N ALA A 589 -3.40 -17.21 -7.60
CA ALA A 589 -2.37 -17.03 -8.62
C ALA A 589 -2.92 -16.28 -9.84
N SER A 590 -2.18 -15.33 -10.36
CA SER A 590 -2.55 -14.39 -11.42
C SER A 590 -3.37 -13.17 -10.98
N LYS A 591 -3.61 -12.93 -9.70
CA LYS A 591 -4.46 -11.82 -9.24
C LYS A 591 -3.72 -10.69 -8.51
N GLU A 592 -2.70 -11.00 -7.73
CA GLU A 592 -1.86 -9.97 -7.10
C GLU A 592 -0.80 -9.51 -8.10
N ALA A 593 -0.77 -8.24 -8.42
CA ALA A 593 0.22 -7.69 -9.36
C ALA A 593 1.65 -7.85 -8.81
N SER A 594 1.87 -7.46 -7.58
CA SER A 594 3.16 -7.62 -6.91
C SER A 594 3.00 -8.03 -5.46
N GLY A 595 2.30 -7.23 -4.66
CA GLY A 595 2.44 -7.19 -3.23
C GLY A 595 3.69 -6.42 -2.82
N THR A 596 3.65 -5.81 -1.65
CA THR A 596 4.80 -5.19 -1.00
C THR A 596 4.92 -5.65 0.45
N GLY A 597 3.82 -6.09 1.05
CA GLY A 597 3.83 -6.72 2.37
C GLY A 597 4.77 -7.92 2.43
N ASN A 598 4.72 -8.78 1.43
CA ASN A 598 5.61 -9.94 1.29
C ASN A 598 7.10 -9.55 1.42
N MET A 599 7.51 -8.44 0.84
CA MET A 599 8.90 -7.93 0.90
C MET A 599 9.27 -7.44 2.31
N LYS A 600 8.36 -6.75 2.98
CA LYS A 600 8.54 -6.23 4.34
C LYS A 600 8.72 -7.35 5.35
N PHE A 601 7.89 -8.38 5.25
CA PHE A 601 7.96 -9.58 6.09
C PHE A 601 9.27 -10.34 5.86
N MET A 602 9.64 -10.57 4.61
CA MET A 602 10.89 -11.21 4.23
C MET A 602 12.10 -10.48 4.83
N LEU A 603 12.14 -9.16 4.71
CA LEU A 603 13.21 -8.32 5.25
C LEU A 603 13.33 -8.44 6.78
N ASN A 604 12.24 -8.70 7.47
CA ASN A 604 12.20 -8.86 8.92
C ASN A 604 12.30 -10.33 9.38
N GLY A 605 12.63 -11.24 8.48
CA GLY A 605 12.90 -12.64 8.80
C GLY A 605 11.66 -13.53 8.95
N ALA A 606 10.47 -13.07 8.57
CA ALA A 606 9.31 -13.92 8.47
C ALA A 606 9.44 -14.86 7.26
N LEU A 607 8.93 -16.08 7.38
CA LEU A 607 8.88 -17.02 6.27
C LEU A 607 7.55 -16.88 5.52
N THR A 608 7.63 -16.80 4.20
CA THR A 608 6.44 -16.67 3.36
C THR A 608 5.72 -18.00 3.23
N LEU A 609 4.42 -18.02 3.51
CA LEU A 609 3.48 -19.05 3.11
C LEU A 609 2.59 -18.45 2.03
N GLY A 610 2.75 -18.88 0.80
CA GLY A 610 2.09 -18.19 -0.29
C GLY A 610 1.93 -19.01 -1.56
N THR A 611 1.20 -18.39 -2.49
CA THR A 611 1.02 -18.90 -3.85
C THR A 611 2.11 -18.30 -4.76
N MET A 612 2.31 -18.94 -5.92
CA MET A 612 3.22 -18.43 -6.95
C MET A 612 2.53 -17.31 -7.74
N ASP A 613 2.44 -16.16 -7.08
CA ASP A 613 1.75 -14.98 -7.56
C ASP A 613 2.54 -13.70 -7.23
N GLY A 614 2.45 -12.70 -8.08
CA GLY A 614 3.13 -11.43 -7.88
C GLY A 614 4.62 -11.59 -7.58
N ALA A 615 5.11 -10.81 -6.64
CA ALA A 615 6.52 -10.85 -6.22
C ALA A 615 6.87 -12.10 -5.40
N ASN A 616 5.92 -12.93 -4.99
CA ASN A 616 6.22 -14.22 -4.35
C ASN A 616 7.09 -15.10 -5.25
N VAL A 617 6.90 -15.02 -6.56
CA VAL A 617 7.72 -15.75 -7.55
C VAL A 617 9.19 -15.34 -7.43
N GLU A 618 9.45 -14.05 -7.37
CA GLU A 618 10.82 -13.52 -7.24
C GLU A 618 11.42 -13.82 -5.86
N ILE A 619 10.61 -13.81 -4.80
CA ILE A 619 11.06 -14.26 -3.47
C ILE A 619 11.49 -15.72 -3.53
N ALA A 620 10.67 -16.60 -4.11
CA ALA A 620 10.96 -18.03 -4.22
C ALA A 620 12.25 -18.31 -4.98
N GLU A 621 12.48 -17.59 -6.09
CA GLU A 621 13.72 -17.69 -6.86
C GLU A 621 14.95 -17.26 -6.05
N LEU A 622 14.83 -16.19 -5.28
CA LEU A 622 15.94 -15.66 -4.49
C LEU A 622 16.31 -16.56 -3.31
N VAL A 623 15.32 -17.08 -2.58
CA VAL A 623 15.58 -17.82 -1.34
C VAL A 623 15.73 -19.33 -1.55
N GLY A 624 15.17 -19.87 -2.64
CA GLY A 624 15.11 -21.32 -2.91
C GLY A 624 13.98 -22.02 -2.16
N ASP A 625 13.58 -23.19 -2.66
CA ASP A 625 12.39 -23.93 -2.21
C ASP A 625 12.43 -24.33 -0.73
N ASP A 626 13.63 -24.49 -0.16
CA ASP A 626 13.79 -24.86 1.25
C ASP A 626 13.49 -23.71 2.22
N ASN A 627 13.35 -22.48 1.73
CA ASN A 627 13.24 -21.27 2.54
C ASN A 627 11.93 -20.49 2.31
N ILE A 628 10.96 -21.13 1.69
CA ILE A 628 9.62 -20.62 1.44
C ILE A 628 8.63 -21.78 1.44
N PHE A 629 7.38 -21.52 1.80
CA PHE A 629 6.29 -22.50 1.76
C PHE A 629 5.31 -22.10 0.66
N THR A 630 5.25 -22.87 -0.41
CA THR A 630 4.39 -22.58 -1.55
C THR A 630 3.31 -23.63 -1.74
N PHE A 631 2.14 -23.21 -2.18
CA PHE A 631 1.00 -24.07 -2.44
C PHE A 631 0.14 -23.51 -3.57
N GLY A 632 -0.87 -24.30 -3.94
CA GLY A 632 -1.90 -23.88 -4.89
C GLY A 632 -1.53 -24.09 -6.34
N GLU A 633 -2.50 -23.83 -7.20
CA GLU A 633 -2.35 -23.94 -8.63
C GLU A 633 -1.57 -22.75 -9.20
N ASP A 634 -0.90 -22.97 -10.32
CA ASP A 634 -0.14 -21.89 -10.98
C ASP A 634 -1.05 -20.91 -11.73
N SER A 635 -0.48 -19.78 -12.14
CA SER A 635 -1.22 -18.73 -12.81
C SER A 635 -1.84 -19.17 -14.14
N GLN A 636 -1.15 -20.01 -14.91
CA GLN A 636 -1.67 -20.48 -16.20
C GLN A 636 -2.88 -21.38 -16.02
N THR A 637 -2.85 -22.30 -15.05
CA THR A 637 -4.00 -23.15 -14.71
C THR A 637 -5.23 -22.32 -14.33
N VAL A 638 -5.03 -21.28 -13.51
CA VAL A 638 -6.11 -20.38 -13.10
C VAL A 638 -6.66 -19.59 -14.30
N ILE A 639 -5.79 -19.01 -15.11
CA ILE A 639 -6.19 -18.27 -16.31
C ILE A 639 -7.00 -19.16 -17.26
N ASP A 640 -6.54 -20.39 -17.52
CA ASP A 640 -7.22 -21.34 -18.39
C ASP A 640 -8.58 -21.75 -17.83
N ARG A 641 -8.69 -21.93 -16.50
CA ARG A 641 -9.96 -22.26 -15.84
C ARG A 641 -10.98 -21.12 -15.97
N TYR A 642 -10.56 -19.88 -15.83
CA TYR A 642 -11.44 -18.73 -16.09
C TYR A 642 -11.88 -18.69 -17.56
N ALA A 643 -10.97 -18.94 -18.50
CA ALA A 643 -11.28 -18.92 -19.92
C ALA A 643 -12.31 -20.01 -20.29
N ARG A 644 -12.23 -21.20 -19.69
CA ARG A 644 -13.22 -22.29 -19.90
C ARG A 644 -14.55 -22.01 -19.19
N GLY A 645 -14.51 -21.28 -18.06
CA GLY A 645 -15.71 -21.00 -17.27
C GLY A 645 -16.35 -22.25 -16.63
N ASP A 646 -15.55 -23.26 -16.34
CA ASP A 646 -16.01 -24.58 -15.88
C ASP A 646 -15.83 -24.84 -14.38
N TYR A 647 -15.42 -23.83 -13.60
CA TYR A 647 -15.28 -23.96 -12.16
C TYR A 647 -16.65 -23.98 -11.48
N ASN A 648 -16.86 -25.00 -10.64
CA ASN A 648 -18.07 -25.17 -9.84
C ASN A 648 -17.67 -25.42 -8.38
N SER A 649 -17.84 -24.43 -7.53
CA SER A 649 -17.45 -24.49 -6.12
C SER A 649 -18.22 -25.56 -5.35
N ARG A 650 -19.52 -25.72 -5.65
CA ARG A 650 -20.38 -26.68 -4.98
C ARG A 650 -19.90 -28.13 -5.17
N SER A 651 -19.31 -28.46 -6.30
CA SER A 651 -18.75 -29.79 -6.56
C SER A 651 -17.56 -30.12 -5.64
N TYR A 652 -16.73 -29.16 -5.31
CA TYR A 652 -15.64 -29.32 -4.34
C TYR A 652 -16.17 -29.47 -2.92
N TYR A 653 -17.13 -28.63 -2.58
CA TYR A 653 -17.81 -28.68 -1.28
C TYR A 653 -18.45 -30.06 -1.00
N GLU A 654 -19.12 -30.65 -1.98
CA GLU A 654 -19.79 -31.94 -1.84
C GLU A 654 -18.81 -33.11 -1.76
N LYS A 655 -17.64 -33.03 -2.36
CA LYS A 655 -16.65 -34.10 -2.41
C LYS A 655 -15.69 -34.16 -1.22
N ASP A 656 -15.44 -32.99 -0.58
CA ASP A 656 -14.47 -32.87 0.51
C ASP A 656 -15.18 -32.62 1.84
N SER A 657 -15.14 -33.65 2.72
CA SER A 657 -15.82 -33.59 4.01
C SER A 657 -15.21 -32.55 4.96
N ASN A 658 -13.89 -32.29 4.89
CA ASN A 658 -13.23 -31.27 5.69
C ASN A 658 -13.64 -29.86 5.24
N LEU A 659 -13.65 -29.65 3.94
CA LEU A 659 -14.10 -28.39 3.35
C LEU A 659 -15.58 -28.13 3.68
N LYS A 660 -16.41 -29.14 3.50
CA LYS A 660 -17.84 -29.06 3.82
C LYS A 660 -18.08 -28.69 5.28
N ARG A 661 -17.40 -29.32 6.21
CA ARG A 661 -17.50 -29.03 7.64
C ARG A 661 -17.10 -27.60 7.96
N ALA A 662 -16.01 -27.12 7.39
CA ALA A 662 -15.54 -25.75 7.61
C ALA A 662 -16.51 -24.71 7.05
N VAL A 663 -17.01 -24.93 5.84
CA VAL A 663 -17.97 -24.01 5.19
C VAL A 663 -19.31 -24.02 5.93
N ASP A 664 -19.83 -25.20 6.31
CA ASP A 664 -21.10 -25.33 7.04
C ASP A 664 -21.04 -24.67 8.43
N PHE A 665 -19.86 -24.61 9.06
CA PHE A 665 -19.68 -23.98 10.36
C PHE A 665 -20.03 -22.49 10.32
N ILE A 666 -19.82 -21.82 9.19
CA ILE A 666 -20.13 -20.40 9.00
C ILE A 666 -21.59 -20.09 9.39
N VAL A 667 -22.52 -20.99 9.02
CA VAL A 667 -23.96 -20.82 9.27
C VAL A 667 -24.46 -21.70 10.43
N SER A 668 -23.54 -22.26 11.23
CA SER A 668 -23.91 -23.03 12.43
C SER A 668 -24.53 -22.16 13.51
N ASP A 669 -25.29 -22.80 14.41
CA ASP A 669 -25.86 -22.10 15.56
C ASP A 669 -24.77 -21.49 16.45
N THR A 670 -23.60 -22.11 16.52
CA THR A 670 -22.46 -21.58 17.30
C THR A 670 -22.02 -20.22 16.78
N VAL A 671 -21.78 -20.08 15.47
CA VAL A 671 -21.37 -18.82 14.88
C VAL A 671 -22.50 -17.80 14.88
N LYS A 672 -23.72 -18.24 14.57
CA LYS A 672 -24.91 -17.35 14.61
C LYS A 672 -25.23 -16.81 16.01
N SER A 673 -24.79 -17.51 17.07
CA SER A 673 -24.99 -17.04 18.46
C SER A 673 -24.22 -15.76 18.78
N VAL A 674 -23.13 -15.48 18.05
CA VAL A 674 -22.30 -14.29 18.22
C VAL A 674 -22.28 -13.40 16.99
N GLY A 675 -22.97 -13.79 15.93
CA GLY A 675 -22.94 -13.10 14.65
C GLY A 675 -24.34 -12.77 14.11
N CYS A 676 -24.34 -12.05 13.01
CA CYS A 676 -25.55 -11.71 12.26
C CYS A 676 -25.83 -12.78 11.21
N ALA A 677 -26.94 -13.48 11.34
CA ALA A 677 -27.33 -14.58 10.43
C ALA A 677 -27.34 -14.14 8.95
N GLU A 678 -27.84 -12.95 8.65
CA GLU A 678 -27.90 -12.43 7.28
C GLU A 678 -26.51 -12.33 6.63
N ASN A 679 -25.54 -11.76 7.33
CA ASN A 679 -24.15 -11.62 6.86
C ASN A 679 -23.49 -12.99 6.66
N LEU A 680 -23.67 -13.90 7.62
CA LEU A 680 -23.08 -15.23 7.58
C LEU A 680 -23.68 -16.10 6.46
N GLU A 681 -25.00 -16.05 6.27
CA GLU A 681 -25.67 -16.77 5.19
C GLU A 681 -25.29 -16.22 3.81
N ARG A 682 -25.14 -14.91 3.69
CA ARG A 682 -24.68 -14.29 2.44
C ARG A 682 -23.29 -14.76 2.04
N LEU A 683 -22.35 -14.78 2.98
CA LEU A 683 -20.99 -15.30 2.74
C LEU A 683 -21.03 -16.80 2.39
N TYR A 684 -21.78 -17.59 3.12
CA TYR A 684 -21.97 -19.01 2.87
C TYR A 684 -22.48 -19.27 1.44
N ASN A 685 -23.51 -18.56 1.03
CA ASN A 685 -24.08 -18.69 -0.31
C ASN A 685 -23.13 -18.23 -1.40
N GLU A 686 -22.35 -17.17 -1.16
CA GLU A 686 -21.32 -16.71 -2.09
C GLU A 686 -20.25 -17.77 -2.33
N LEU A 687 -19.77 -18.42 -1.27
CA LEU A 687 -18.79 -19.50 -1.37
C LEU A 687 -19.35 -20.72 -2.11
N LEU A 688 -20.60 -21.11 -1.85
CA LEU A 688 -21.21 -22.27 -2.49
C LEU A 688 -21.56 -22.05 -3.97
N ASN A 689 -22.00 -20.85 -4.31
CA ASN A 689 -22.58 -20.57 -5.63
C ASN A 689 -21.58 -19.90 -6.59
N LYS A 690 -20.57 -19.23 -6.07
CA LYS A 690 -19.59 -18.50 -6.89
C LYS A 690 -18.16 -18.87 -6.56
N ASP A 691 -17.69 -18.58 -5.35
CA ASP A 691 -16.28 -18.69 -4.97
C ASP A 691 -15.37 -18.23 -6.12
N TRP A 692 -15.62 -17.00 -6.58
CA TRP A 692 -15.02 -16.47 -7.81
C TRP A 692 -13.49 -16.54 -7.82
N PHE A 693 -12.86 -16.48 -6.64
CA PHE A 693 -11.41 -16.57 -6.51
C PHE A 693 -10.90 -17.95 -6.07
N MET A 694 -11.65 -19.00 -6.41
CA MET A 694 -11.21 -20.40 -6.38
C MET A 694 -10.55 -20.82 -5.07
N THR A 695 -11.18 -20.47 -3.95
CA THR A 695 -10.70 -20.82 -2.61
C THR A 695 -10.67 -22.35 -2.40
N PHE A 696 -11.69 -23.04 -2.88
CA PHE A 696 -11.88 -24.47 -2.62
C PHE A 696 -10.86 -25.36 -3.31
N PRO A 697 -10.48 -25.15 -4.58
CA PRO A 697 -9.46 -25.99 -5.21
C PRO A 697 -8.11 -25.98 -4.52
N ASP A 698 -7.73 -24.85 -3.90
CA ASP A 698 -6.43 -24.70 -3.23
C ASP A 698 -6.46 -25.07 -1.74
N PHE A 699 -7.63 -25.36 -1.17
CA PHE A 699 -7.79 -25.51 0.28
C PHE A 699 -6.99 -26.67 0.87
N ASP A 700 -7.01 -27.84 0.24
CA ASP A 700 -6.27 -29.01 0.74
C ASP A 700 -4.75 -28.77 0.70
N SER A 701 -4.24 -28.22 -0.40
CA SER A 701 -2.81 -27.90 -0.52
C SER A 701 -2.40 -26.82 0.48
N TYR A 702 -3.29 -25.87 0.76
CA TYR A 702 -3.07 -24.85 1.78
C TYR A 702 -2.95 -25.46 3.17
N ILE A 703 -3.87 -26.33 3.56
CA ILE A 703 -3.81 -27.07 4.83
C ILE A 703 -2.48 -27.81 4.95
N GLU A 704 -2.15 -28.62 3.95
CA GLU A 704 -0.92 -29.44 3.94
C GLU A 704 0.34 -28.57 4.10
N THR A 705 0.44 -27.49 3.34
CA THR A 705 1.60 -26.60 3.35
C THR A 705 1.71 -25.84 4.66
N ARG A 706 0.59 -25.37 5.21
CA ARG A 706 0.56 -24.65 6.48
C ARG A 706 0.98 -25.55 7.65
N GLU A 707 0.56 -26.83 7.65
CA GLU A 707 1.03 -27.80 8.63
C GLU A 707 2.53 -28.05 8.51
N LYS A 708 3.08 -28.15 7.30
CA LYS A 708 4.54 -28.25 7.08
C LYS A 708 5.30 -27.07 7.68
N ALA A 709 4.75 -25.87 7.56
CA ALA A 709 5.36 -24.67 8.14
C ALA A 709 5.37 -24.74 9.68
N TYR A 710 4.28 -25.18 10.29
CA TYR A 710 4.20 -25.34 11.75
C TYR A 710 5.15 -26.43 12.25
N ASP A 711 5.27 -27.56 11.54
CA ASP A 711 6.21 -28.62 11.88
C ASP A 711 7.67 -28.14 11.77
N ALA A 712 7.98 -27.38 10.73
CA ALA A 712 9.33 -26.81 10.54
C ALA A 712 9.70 -25.81 11.64
N TYR A 713 8.73 -25.11 12.21
CA TYR A 713 8.96 -24.13 13.29
C TYR A 713 9.57 -24.76 14.53
N ALA A 714 9.30 -26.02 14.81
CA ALA A 714 9.77 -26.73 16.01
C ALA A 714 11.30 -26.87 16.07
N ASP A 715 11.95 -27.02 14.93
CA ASP A 715 13.43 -27.00 14.86
C ASP A 715 13.89 -25.54 14.77
N ARG A 716 14.19 -24.95 15.93
CA ARG A 716 14.47 -23.52 16.06
C ARG A 716 15.74 -23.10 15.29
N LYS A 717 16.77 -23.95 15.25
CA LYS A 717 18.00 -23.65 14.49
C LYS A 717 17.78 -23.70 12.99
N ALA A 718 17.09 -24.73 12.51
CA ALA A 718 16.73 -24.85 11.10
C ALA A 718 15.82 -23.68 10.67
N TRP A 719 14.87 -23.30 11.52
CA TRP A 719 14.00 -22.15 11.29
C TRP A 719 14.80 -20.86 11.19
N ALA A 720 15.74 -20.63 12.12
CA ALA A 720 16.62 -19.45 12.13
C ALA A 720 17.46 -19.36 10.87
N LYS A 721 17.95 -20.47 10.34
CA LYS A 721 18.66 -20.50 9.05
C LYS A 721 17.78 -20.00 7.90
N LYS A 722 16.54 -20.47 7.84
CA LYS A 722 15.56 -20.01 6.84
C LYS A 722 15.29 -18.52 6.98
N MET A 723 15.15 -18.01 8.20
CA MET A 723 14.99 -16.59 8.47
C MET A 723 16.17 -15.78 7.93
N LEU A 724 17.39 -16.21 8.23
CA LEU A 724 18.60 -15.49 7.84
C LEU A 724 18.79 -15.50 6.31
N VAL A 725 18.49 -16.61 5.64
CA VAL A 725 18.50 -16.68 4.16
C VAL A 725 17.54 -15.66 3.57
N ASN A 726 16.30 -15.58 4.10
CA ASN A 726 15.32 -14.59 3.63
C ASN A 726 15.83 -13.16 3.78
N ILE A 727 16.35 -12.80 4.95
CA ILE A 727 16.92 -11.45 5.18
C ILE A 727 18.08 -11.18 4.22
N SER A 728 18.98 -12.14 4.05
CA SER A 728 20.16 -11.98 3.18
C SER A 728 19.82 -11.72 1.72
N LYS A 729 18.67 -12.21 1.26
CA LYS A 729 18.19 -12.07 -0.12
C LYS A 729 17.21 -10.90 -0.32
N ALA A 730 16.83 -10.21 0.75
CA ALA A 730 15.83 -9.14 0.69
C ALA A 730 16.34 -7.84 0.06
N GLY A 731 17.65 -7.69 -0.14
CA GLY A 731 18.26 -6.47 -0.72
C GLY A 731 17.71 -6.10 -2.10
N PHE A 732 17.36 -7.08 -2.90
CA PHE A 732 16.72 -6.87 -4.21
C PHE A 732 15.42 -6.04 -4.11
N PHE A 733 14.68 -6.15 -3.00
CA PHE A 733 13.42 -5.45 -2.80
C PHE A 733 13.57 -4.05 -2.18
N SER A 734 14.76 -3.47 -2.18
CA SER A 734 14.95 -2.07 -1.83
C SER A 734 14.28 -1.16 -2.86
N SER A 735 13.49 -0.19 -2.40
CA SER A 735 12.92 0.84 -3.28
C SER A 735 13.99 1.72 -3.91
N ASP A 736 15.19 1.80 -3.32
CA ASP A 736 16.32 2.51 -3.92
C ASP A 736 16.73 1.83 -5.24
N ARG A 737 16.80 0.50 -5.26
CA ARG A 737 17.02 -0.26 -6.50
C ARG A 737 15.91 0.01 -7.52
N THR A 738 14.64 -0.04 -7.10
CA THR A 738 13.50 0.19 -7.99
C THR A 738 13.58 1.58 -8.62
N ILE A 739 13.78 2.61 -7.82
CA ILE A 739 13.85 4.01 -8.30
C ILE A 739 15.06 4.24 -9.19
N ASP A 740 16.21 3.65 -8.87
CA ASP A 740 17.38 3.72 -9.74
C ASP A 740 17.10 3.13 -11.13
N GLN A 741 16.39 2.00 -11.19
CA GLN A 741 15.95 1.41 -12.46
C GLN A 741 14.96 2.30 -13.22
N TYR A 742 13.96 2.85 -12.54
CA TYR A 742 13.03 3.82 -13.17
C TYR A 742 13.82 4.99 -13.76
N ASN A 743 14.77 5.53 -13.00
CA ASN A 743 15.54 6.68 -13.47
C ASN A 743 16.41 6.33 -14.69
N LYS A 744 17.15 5.23 -14.64
CA LYS A 744 18.05 4.82 -15.73
C LYS A 744 17.30 4.46 -17.00
N GLU A 745 16.17 3.81 -16.89
CA GLU A 745 15.49 3.21 -18.04
C GLU A 745 14.32 4.05 -18.54
N ILE A 746 13.65 4.85 -17.70
CA ILE A 746 12.44 5.59 -18.04
C ILE A 746 12.66 7.09 -17.92
N TRP A 747 12.92 7.61 -16.69
CA TRP A 747 12.91 9.05 -16.45
C TRP A 747 14.14 9.78 -16.95
N LYS A 748 15.29 9.19 -16.82
CA LYS A 748 16.58 9.75 -17.28
C LYS A 748 16.82 11.16 -16.73
N LEU A 749 16.59 11.31 -15.41
CA LEU A 749 16.91 12.53 -14.69
C LEU A 749 18.43 12.65 -14.58
N SER A 750 18.94 13.86 -14.81
CA SER A 750 20.39 14.14 -14.79
C SER A 750 20.90 14.42 -13.39
#